data_340bbf27642880c9274d3a2421eeab60
#
_entry.id   340bbf27642880c9274d3a2421eeab60
#
_cell.length_a   1.000
_cell.length_b   1.000
_cell.length_c   1.000
_cell.angle_alpha   90.00
_cell.angle_beta   90.00
_cell.angle_gamma   90.00
#
_symmetry.space_group_name_H-M   'P 1'
#
loop_
_entity.id
_entity.type
_entity.pdbx_description
1 polymer ?
#
loop_
_entity_poly.entity_id
_entity_poly.type
_entity_poly.pdbx_seq_one_letter_code
_entity_poly.pdbx_strand_id
1 'polypeptide(L)'
;MTSERHTDVISILPSYAPGVGALLPPRAHLVDDPGVVSLDGTWSFVYHPADPTPWVGVEEPWDEPVVGDDADVIDVPSHWVLRGGGAWGHPAYTNVDFPFPVDPPFPPEDNPVGDYRRTFELPADWEGGVIALRFDGVESQASVWVNGTWIGMARGSRLAHEFDVTEAVHAGTNRVTVRVHQFSPGSYLEDQDQWWLPGIFRSVSLRHLASGAIEDLWIDTDYEAGVGYATIEARVRGAVDPHLCGHLEIDGLWSFAYSLEPVGEGRYRSGRIEVGSVRPWSATDPALYDARVRAEDEDGLVNGVRTLRIGFRRVSIEDGVLTANGQPLTLNGVNRHEVRADEGRVFDEEWVRKDLALMKSMGINAIRTSHYPPHPRVLDLADEIGLWVMLEGDIETHGFEGTGEWIDNPSDDPRWEAAYLDRTARAFERDKNHPSIMIWSLGNESGTGANLAACARWIHERTGSRAIVHYEGDHGLEYTDIYSRMYPTLEEVAAVLDDTDLHAEVAVPTHVAARVDDAARERIRRAPFLMCEYLHAMGTGPGNAAGYAAQMSHPRHAGGFVWEWRDHALWRTLSDGSRALSYGGDFGEEVHDGNFVCDGLVDARSRPYAGTWAWVAAMAPDAPALVQALNDAGSGRDDERLRSLASAPVEPARPHSEDERPYALDSRGRLVRVGGLPVSVELSVFRAPTDNDRGRGPVDYWGISADDLGPLGVGRGERGTSHAMRWEAARLHLLRRRLVSLEGDESCQCLVERWSPPAAHFGATLTWEYRPVRVGDIPALSLSVSVVPDGVWPERVPRLGVRIELGGSSWEASWLGDTLIGYSDMRVPGARGYGRAEVSHLWDVCVRPQEGGQRLDLEALSLRGEAGEFLILPASPVGWSVSPWSERELAQAAHWEDLPDSDRLFLWLDAFQDGIGTRSCGPDSRPECAGRMRDTNMTFVIAQVGDCEA
;
A
#
# COMPACT_ATOMS: atom_id res chain seq x y z
N MET A 1 -48.47 -13.85 -14.97
CA MET A 1 -47.15 -13.18 -15.01
C MET A 1 -46.21 -13.53 -13.85
N THR A 2 -46.64 -14.41 -12.92
CA THR A 2 -45.82 -14.76 -11.73
C THR A 2 -44.98 -16.04 -11.85
N SER A 3 -45.22 -16.88 -12.86
CA SER A 3 -44.50 -18.17 -13.01
C SER A 3 -43.22 -18.11 -13.87
N GLU A 4 -43.05 -17.09 -14.69
CA GLU A 4 -41.84 -16.95 -15.52
C GLU A 4 -40.67 -16.30 -14.80
N ARG A 5 -40.95 -15.48 -13.73
CA ARG A 5 -39.86 -14.86 -12.96
C ARG A 5 -39.13 -15.83 -12.00
N HIS A 6 -39.76 -16.92 -11.63
CA HIS A 6 -39.19 -17.86 -10.65
C HIS A 6 -38.23 -18.87 -11.22
N THR A 7 -38.43 -19.27 -12.49
CA THR A 7 -37.56 -20.23 -13.17
C THR A 7 -36.18 -19.63 -13.54
N ASP A 8 -36.08 -18.29 -13.69
CA ASP A 8 -34.85 -17.61 -14.06
C ASP A 8 -33.90 -17.41 -12.88
N VAL A 9 -34.44 -17.37 -11.65
CA VAL A 9 -33.60 -17.08 -10.45
C VAL A 9 -32.63 -18.21 -10.13
N ILE A 10 -33.04 -19.43 -10.28
CA ILE A 10 -32.23 -20.63 -9.96
C ILE A 10 -31.05 -20.81 -10.91
N SER A 11 -31.26 -20.46 -12.20
CA SER A 11 -30.17 -20.50 -13.21
C SER A 11 -29.20 -19.33 -13.11
N ILE A 12 -29.49 -18.32 -12.26
CA ILE A 12 -28.74 -17.07 -12.18
C ILE A 12 -27.68 -17.11 -11.07
N LEU A 13 -27.85 -17.95 -10.02
CA LEU A 13 -26.90 -18.01 -8.91
C LEU A 13 -25.51 -18.44 -9.35
N PRO A 14 -25.31 -19.53 -10.09
CA PRO A 14 -24.05 -19.84 -10.72
C PRO A 14 -23.98 -19.18 -12.11
N SER A 15 -24.08 -17.86 -12.21
CA SER A 15 -24.07 -17.15 -13.48
C SER A 15 -23.06 -16.01 -13.49
N TYR A 16 -22.70 -15.57 -14.68
CA TYR A 16 -21.79 -14.43 -14.90
C TYR A 16 -22.49 -13.08 -14.74
N ALA A 17 -23.78 -13.04 -14.40
CA ALA A 17 -24.54 -11.80 -14.27
C ALA A 17 -24.11 -10.97 -13.04
N PRO A 18 -24.00 -9.65 -13.15
CA PRO A 18 -23.60 -8.78 -12.02
C PRO A 18 -24.66 -8.70 -10.92
N GLY A 19 -25.92 -8.94 -11.25
CA GLY A 19 -27.05 -8.95 -10.35
C GLY A 19 -28.37 -9.17 -11.07
N VAL A 20 -29.42 -9.40 -10.30
CA VAL A 20 -30.78 -9.67 -10.82
C VAL A 20 -31.85 -9.14 -9.89
N GLY A 21 -33.08 -9.05 -10.38
CA GLY A 21 -34.24 -8.60 -9.64
C GLY A 21 -34.54 -7.12 -9.83
N ALA A 22 -34.96 -6.46 -8.77
CA ALA A 22 -35.39 -5.06 -8.80
C ALA A 22 -34.28 -4.05 -8.65
N LEU A 23 -33.11 -4.29 -9.28
CA LEU A 23 -31.97 -3.37 -9.26
C LEU A 23 -32.27 -2.07 -10.01
N LEU A 24 -31.93 -0.95 -9.39
CA LEU A 24 -31.97 0.36 -10.00
C LEU A 24 -30.66 0.67 -10.73
N PRO A 25 -30.70 1.52 -11.79
CA PRO A 25 -29.50 1.98 -12.47
C PRO A 25 -28.58 2.75 -11.52
N PRO A 26 -27.25 2.70 -11.73
CA PRO A 26 -26.31 3.48 -10.96
C PRO A 26 -26.55 4.99 -11.10
N ARG A 27 -26.23 5.74 -10.05
CA ARG A 27 -26.37 7.19 -9.98
C ARG A 27 -25.31 7.84 -9.10
N ALA A 28 -25.14 9.14 -9.27
CA ALA A 28 -24.20 9.93 -8.48
C ALA A 28 -24.46 9.80 -6.97
N HIS A 29 -23.38 9.82 -6.22
CA HIS A 29 -23.45 10.01 -4.78
C HIS A 29 -23.86 11.46 -4.47
N LEU A 30 -25.07 11.65 -3.95
CA LEU A 30 -25.61 12.95 -3.60
C LEU A 30 -25.75 13.04 -2.08
N VAL A 31 -24.98 13.92 -1.46
CA VAL A 31 -24.91 14.08 0.01
C VAL A 31 -26.21 14.67 0.57
N ASP A 32 -26.89 15.54 -0.22
CA ASP A 32 -28.11 16.24 0.16
C ASP A 32 -29.41 15.51 -0.25
N ASP A 33 -29.32 14.20 -0.49
CA ASP A 33 -30.49 13.38 -0.88
C ASP A 33 -31.59 13.52 0.20
N PRO A 34 -32.73 14.15 -0.08
CA PRO A 34 -33.81 14.25 0.88
C PRO A 34 -34.48 12.88 1.08
N GLY A 35 -34.90 12.58 2.28
CA GLY A 35 -35.60 11.34 2.56
C GLY A 35 -34.64 10.13 2.59
N VAL A 36 -33.61 10.21 3.42
CA VAL A 36 -32.73 9.09 3.74
C VAL A 36 -32.97 8.61 5.17
N VAL A 37 -33.15 7.31 5.33
CA VAL A 37 -33.22 6.63 6.62
C VAL A 37 -32.07 5.64 6.71
N SER A 38 -31.14 5.84 7.65
CA SER A 38 -30.06 4.88 7.88
C SER A 38 -30.60 3.59 8.51
N LEU A 39 -30.11 2.47 8.00
CA LEU A 39 -30.28 1.16 8.59
C LEU A 39 -28.99 0.63 9.24
N ASP A 40 -28.00 1.48 9.43
CA ASP A 40 -26.77 1.16 10.16
C ASP A 40 -27.06 0.92 11.65
N GLY A 41 -26.22 0.17 12.31
CA GLY A 41 -26.32 -0.20 13.71
C GLY A 41 -26.58 -1.69 13.90
N THR A 42 -27.24 -2.10 14.96
CA THR A 42 -27.37 -3.50 15.36
C THR A 42 -28.38 -4.27 14.53
N TRP A 43 -27.97 -5.41 13.98
CA TRP A 43 -28.78 -6.37 13.22
C TRP A 43 -28.79 -7.72 13.94
N SER A 44 -29.86 -8.51 13.81
CA SER A 44 -29.84 -9.94 14.15
C SER A 44 -29.02 -10.70 13.11
N PHE A 45 -28.23 -11.68 13.55
CA PHE A 45 -27.25 -12.35 12.70
C PHE A 45 -27.18 -13.86 12.98
N VAL A 46 -27.09 -14.64 11.90
CA VAL A 46 -26.85 -16.09 11.96
C VAL A 46 -25.73 -16.43 11.02
N TYR A 47 -24.65 -17.00 11.58
CA TYR A 47 -23.52 -17.48 10.79
C TYR A 47 -23.69 -18.95 10.42
N HIS A 48 -23.43 -19.27 9.17
CA HIS A 48 -23.36 -20.63 8.65
C HIS A 48 -21.93 -20.88 8.11
N PRO A 49 -21.22 -21.90 8.63
CA PRO A 49 -19.86 -22.21 8.16
C PRO A 49 -19.82 -22.81 6.74
N ALA A 50 -20.96 -23.21 6.20
CA ALA A 50 -21.15 -23.62 4.82
C ALA A 50 -22.54 -23.17 4.37
N ASP A 51 -22.73 -22.92 3.07
CA ASP A 51 -24.01 -22.47 2.52
C ASP A 51 -25.09 -23.52 2.78
N PRO A 52 -26.17 -23.19 3.53
CA PRO A 52 -27.27 -24.10 3.75
C PRO A 52 -28.13 -24.32 2.50
N THR A 53 -27.88 -23.57 1.42
CA THR A 53 -28.67 -23.60 0.20
C THR A 53 -27.82 -24.16 -0.96
N PRO A 54 -28.15 -25.31 -1.55
CA PRO A 54 -27.40 -25.85 -2.65
C PRO A 54 -27.49 -24.95 -3.90
N TRP A 55 -26.35 -24.76 -4.59
CA TRP A 55 -26.28 -23.98 -5.82
C TRP A 55 -26.81 -24.74 -7.05
N VAL A 56 -26.98 -26.06 -6.93
CA VAL A 56 -27.40 -26.94 -8.02
C VAL A 56 -28.62 -27.77 -7.60
N GLY A 57 -29.59 -27.88 -8.49
CA GLY A 57 -30.77 -28.77 -8.32
C GLY A 57 -31.93 -28.18 -7.51
N VAL A 58 -31.92 -26.90 -7.23
CA VAL A 58 -33.03 -26.19 -6.59
C VAL A 58 -34.05 -25.78 -7.66
N GLU A 59 -35.28 -26.26 -7.58
CA GLU A 59 -36.35 -25.99 -8.55
C GLU A 59 -37.22 -24.77 -8.18
N GLU A 60 -37.00 -24.19 -6.98
CA GLU A 60 -37.81 -23.05 -6.48
C GLU A 60 -36.92 -21.91 -5.99
N PRO A 61 -37.40 -20.64 -5.99
CA PRO A 61 -36.68 -19.53 -5.44
C PRO A 61 -36.39 -19.77 -3.97
N TRP A 62 -35.26 -19.27 -3.51
CA TRP A 62 -34.88 -19.39 -2.10
C TRP A 62 -35.93 -18.75 -1.22
N ASP A 63 -36.36 -19.49 -0.22
CA ASP A 63 -37.17 -18.93 0.86
C ASP A 63 -36.32 -17.89 1.64
N GLU A 64 -37.05 -16.91 2.22
CA GLU A 64 -36.42 -15.98 3.14
C GLU A 64 -35.70 -16.74 4.26
N PRO A 65 -34.40 -16.45 4.54
CA PRO A 65 -33.67 -17.11 5.62
C PRO A 65 -34.34 -16.93 6.97
N VAL A 66 -34.31 -18.00 7.79
CA VAL A 66 -34.91 -17.97 9.14
C VAL A 66 -33.88 -17.40 10.11
N VAL A 67 -34.03 -16.13 10.46
CA VAL A 67 -33.25 -15.48 11.54
C VAL A 67 -34.16 -15.41 12.77
N GLY A 68 -33.97 -16.30 13.75
CA GLY A 68 -34.79 -16.43 14.97
C GLY A 68 -34.62 -15.24 15.93
N ASP A 69 -35.46 -15.23 16.99
CA ASP A 69 -35.33 -14.20 18.03
C ASP A 69 -34.17 -14.48 18.98
N ASP A 70 -33.57 -15.68 18.91
CA ASP A 70 -32.37 -16.14 19.63
C ASP A 70 -31.09 -16.02 18.80
N ALA A 71 -31.17 -15.37 17.65
CA ALA A 71 -30.01 -15.09 16.80
C ALA A 71 -28.99 -14.19 17.52
N ASP A 72 -27.72 -14.33 17.13
CA ASP A 72 -26.67 -13.42 17.54
C ASP A 72 -26.97 -11.98 17.05
N VAL A 73 -26.16 -11.05 17.48
CA VAL A 73 -26.22 -9.66 17.02
C VAL A 73 -24.89 -9.21 16.44
N ILE A 74 -24.96 -8.42 15.38
CA ILE A 74 -23.80 -7.82 14.73
C ILE A 74 -24.09 -6.37 14.39
N ASP A 75 -23.09 -5.51 14.50
CA ASP A 75 -23.21 -4.14 14.03
C ASP A 75 -22.96 -4.07 12.51
N VAL A 76 -23.73 -3.27 11.81
CA VAL A 76 -23.56 -2.92 10.39
C VAL A 76 -23.27 -1.42 10.32
N PRO A 77 -22.19 -0.98 9.65
CA PRO A 77 -21.23 -1.78 8.88
C PRO A 77 -20.25 -2.56 9.75
N SER A 78 -19.90 -3.78 9.33
CA SER A 78 -18.77 -4.56 9.87
C SER A 78 -18.43 -5.78 9.00
N HIS A 79 -17.28 -6.40 9.28
CA HIS A 79 -16.88 -7.70 8.75
C HIS A 79 -17.10 -8.76 9.84
N TRP A 80 -17.87 -9.82 9.57
CA TRP A 80 -18.18 -10.79 10.63
C TRP A 80 -16.97 -11.57 11.12
N VAL A 81 -15.96 -11.82 10.25
CA VAL A 81 -14.73 -12.52 10.61
C VAL A 81 -13.85 -11.75 11.60
N LEU A 82 -14.04 -10.42 11.72
CA LEU A 82 -13.38 -9.56 12.70
C LEU A 82 -14.20 -9.39 13.99
N ARG A 83 -15.38 -10.00 14.05
CA ARG A 83 -16.29 -10.00 15.20
C ARG A 83 -16.30 -11.37 15.87
N GLY A 84 -17.21 -11.87 16.42
CA GLY A 84 -17.40 -13.25 16.91
C GLY A 84 -16.22 -13.96 17.61
N GLY A 85 -15.04 -13.36 17.72
CA GLY A 85 -13.87 -13.97 18.37
C GLY A 85 -13.43 -15.30 17.75
N GLY A 86 -13.61 -15.46 16.44
CA GLY A 86 -13.32 -16.68 15.69
C GLY A 86 -14.51 -17.63 15.55
N ALA A 87 -15.63 -17.39 16.26
CA ALA A 87 -16.83 -18.21 16.13
C ALA A 87 -17.53 -18.07 14.77
N TRP A 88 -17.28 -16.98 14.07
CA TRP A 88 -17.83 -16.66 12.76
C TRP A 88 -16.78 -16.72 11.63
N GLY A 89 -15.86 -17.71 11.73
CA GLY A 89 -14.75 -17.85 10.79
C GLY A 89 -13.59 -16.87 11.08
N HIS A 90 -12.67 -16.81 10.14
CA HIS A 90 -11.46 -16.03 10.24
C HIS A 90 -11.20 -15.27 8.95
N PRO A 91 -10.46 -14.13 8.99
CA PRO A 91 -9.96 -13.51 7.78
C PRO A 91 -9.00 -14.45 7.05
N ALA A 92 -8.96 -14.37 5.73
CA ALA A 92 -7.97 -15.04 4.88
C ALA A 92 -7.26 -13.99 4.03
N TYR A 93 -5.97 -14.20 3.77
CA TYR A 93 -5.18 -13.31 2.93
C TYR A 93 -4.52 -14.09 1.80
N THR A 94 -4.78 -13.68 0.58
CA THR A 94 -4.06 -14.13 -0.62
C THR A 94 -3.71 -12.93 -1.50
N ASN A 95 -2.65 -13.10 -2.30
CA ASN A 95 -2.20 -12.11 -3.28
C ASN A 95 -2.52 -12.58 -4.70
N VAL A 96 -1.93 -13.71 -5.13
CA VAL A 96 -2.03 -14.20 -6.51
C VAL A 96 -2.80 -15.52 -6.65
N ASP A 97 -3.31 -16.05 -5.56
CA ASP A 97 -4.04 -17.31 -5.53
C ASP A 97 -5.43 -17.13 -4.96
N PHE A 98 -6.46 -17.64 -5.65
CA PHE A 98 -7.78 -17.72 -5.04
C PHE A 98 -7.75 -18.68 -3.85
N PRO A 99 -8.38 -18.37 -2.71
CA PRO A 99 -8.49 -19.30 -1.58
C PRO A 99 -9.50 -20.44 -1.85
N PHE A 100 -9.98 -20.58 -3.08
CA PHE A 100 -10.94 -21.58 -3.54
C PHE A 100 -10.61 -22.05 -4.97
N PRO A 101 -11.18 -23.21 -5.43
CA PRO A 101 -10.91 -23.70 -6.76
C PRO A 101 -11.34 -22.73 -7.88
N VAL A 102 -10.53 -22.61 -8.92
CA VAL A 102 -10.84 -21.79 -10.10
C VAL A 102 -11.73 -22.59 -11.05
N ASP A 103 -13.03 -22.49 -10.86
CA ASP A 103 -14.08 -23.16 -11.65
C ASP A 103 -15.29 -22.22 -11.88
N PRO A 104 -15.07 -21.05 -12.52
CA PRO A 104 -16.13 -20.06 -12.68
C PRO A 104 -17.31 -20.59 -13.53
N PRO A 105 -18.55 -20.30 -13.16
CA PRO A 105 -18.98 -19.34 -12.15
C PRO A 105 -19.29 -19.95 -10.78
N PHE A 106 -18.74 -21.09 -10.41
CA PHE A 106 -19.11 -21.84 -9.22
C PHE A 106 -18.23 -21.46 -8.02
N PRO A 107 -18.79 -20.92 -6.92
CA PRO A 107 -18.07 -20.83 -5.66
C PRO A 107 -17.93 -22.21 -5.00
N PRO A 108 -17.04 -22.38 -3.98
CA PRO A 108 -16.92 -23.66 -3.27
C PRO A 108 -18.20 -24.06 -2.55
N GLU A 109 -18.42 -25.37 -2.28
CA GLU A 109 -19.57 -25.85 -1.50
C GLU A 109 -19.48 -25.49 -0.02
N ASP A 110 -18.28 -25.45 0.54
CA ASP A 110 -17.98 -25.04 1.92
C ASP A 110 -17.85 -23.51 2.07
N ASN A 111 -18.76 -22.80 1.43
CA ASN A 111 -18.83 -21.35 1.35
C ASN A 111 -19.53 -20.76 2.59
N PRO A 112 -18.86 -20.00 3.45
CA PRO A 112 -19.52 -19.38 4.60
C PRO A 112 -20.57 -18.36 4.20
N VAL A 113 -21.63 -18.26 5.00
CA VAL A 113 -22.78 -17.39 4.77
C VAL A 113 -23.20 -16.69 6.06
N GLY A 114 -23.52 -15.40 5.95
CA GLY A 114 -24.14 -14.61 7.02
C GLY A 114 -25.58 -14.23 6.67
N ASP A 115 -26.54 -14.60 7.52
CA ASP A 115 -27.93 -14.17 7.40
C ASP A 115 -28.20 -13.01 8.37
N TYR A 116 -28.55 -11.87 7.83
CA TYR A 116 -28.80 -10.62 8.55
C TYR A 116 -30.29 -10.30 8.56
N ARG A 117 -30.81 -9.77 9.67
CA ARG A 117 -32.19 -9.29 9.75
C ARG A 117 -32.31 -7.99 10.56
N ARG A 118 -33.07 -7.04 10.02
CA ARG A 118 -33.41 -5.80 10.72
C ARG A 118 -34.85 -5.40 10.48
N THR A 119 -35.52 -4.86 11.51
CA THR A 119 -36.80 -4.17 11.38
C THR A 119 -36.55 -2.66 11.24
N PHE A 120 -37.42 -2.00 10.49
CA PHE A 120 -37.38 -0.55 10.28
C PHE A 120 -38.80 0.02 10.13
N GLU A 121 -38.96 1.31 10.41
CA GLU A 121 -40.16 2.06 10.20
C GLU A 121 -40.07 2.88 8.92
N LEU A 122 -41.10 2.76 8.05
CA LEU A 122 -41.17 3.62 6.88
C LEU A 122 -41.78 4.98 7.30
N PRO A 123 -41.13 6.13 6.99
CA PRO A 123 -41.68 7.45 7.27
C PRO A 123 -43.06 7.65 6.61
N ALA A 124 -44.03 8.18 7.39
CA ALA A 124 -45.42 8.31 6.94
C ALA A 124 -45.60 9.38 5.83
N ASP A 125 -44.63 10.24 5.64
CA ASP A 125 -44.62 11.27 4.60
C ASP A 125 -43.98 10.83 3.28
N TRP A 126 -43.53 9.58 3.20
CA TRP A 126 -42.97 9.00 1.98
C TRP A 126 -44.09 8.46 1.08
N GLU A 127 -44.82 9.37 0.42
CA GLU A 127 -45.92 9.01 -0.48
C GLU A 127 -45.48 9.19 -1.94
N GLY A 128 -45.79 8.20 -2.78
CA GLY A 128 -45.46 8.20 -4.21
C GLY A 128 -43.95 8.03 -4.48
N GLY A 129 -43.57 7.98 -5.75
CA GLY A 129 -42.17 7.76 -6.14
C GLY A 129 -41.67 6.33 -5.92
N VAL A 130 -40.38 6.16 -5.67
CA VAL A 130 -39.74 4.86 -5.43
C VAL A 130 -39.07 4.88 -4.06
N ILE A 131 -39.23 3.80 -3.33
CA ILE A 131 -38.49 3.50 -2.12
C ILE A 131 -37.31 2.59 -2.52
N ALA A 132 -36.08 3.12 -2.47
CA ALA A 132 -34.88 2.39 -2.78
C ALA A 132 -34.19 1.90 -1.49
N LEU A 133 -33.87 0.62 -1.43
CA LEU A 133 -32.98 0.06 -0.41
C LEU A 133 -31.56 0.02 -0.99
N ARG A 134 -30.65 0.75 -0.37
CA ARG A 134 -29.27 0.91 -0.84
C ARG A 134 -28.27 0.24 0.09
N PHE A 135 -27.36 -0.50 -0.51
CA PHE A 135 -26.13 -1.02 0.09
C PHE A 135 -24.95 -0.33 -0.56
N ASP A 136 -24.08 0.29 0.23
CA ASP A 136 -22.91 0.97 -0.30
C ASP A 136 -21.69 0.03 -0.47
N GLY A 137 -21.73 -1.17 0.12
CA GLY A 137 -20.74 -2.23 -0.08
C GLY A 137 -21.05 -3.48 0.74
N VAL A 138 -21.03 -4.64 0.06
CA VAL A 138 -21.26 -5.96 0.65
C VAL A 138 -20.34 -6.98 -0.01
N GLU A 139 -19.50 -7.64 0.75
CA GLU A 139 -18.61 -8.68 0.23
C GLU A 139 -19.15 -10.07 0.50
N SER A 140 -19.36 -10.91 -0.52
CA SER A 140 -19.18 -10.68 -1.96
C SER A 140 -20.52 -10.60 -2.71
N GLN A 141 -21.59 -11.20 -2.21
CA GLN A 141 -22.93 -11.24 -2.82
C GLN A 141 -24.00 -11.03 -1.77
N ALA A 142 -24.95 -10.13 -2.04
CA ALA A 142 -26.12 -9.89 -1.21
C ALA A 142 -27.39 -10.37 -1.92
N SER A 143 -28.14 -11.29 -1.29
CA SER A 143 -29.51 -11.66 -1.66
C SER A 143 -30.47 -11.02 -0.66
N VAL A 144 -31.53 -10.35 -1.15
CA VAL A 144 -32.33 -9.42 -0.36
C VAL A 144 -33.78 -9.80 -0.36
N TRP A 145 -34.44 -9.84 0.82
CA TRP A 145 -35.87 -9.98 1.02
C TRP A 145 -36.42 -8.82 1.84
N VAL A 146 -37.59 -8.37 1.51
CA VAL A 146 -38.37 -7.40 2.29
C VAL A 146 -39.75 -7.98 2.59
N ASN A 147 -40.10 -8.06 3.86
CA ASN A 147 -41.38 -8.62 4.33
C ASN A 147 -41.71 -10.01 3.76
N GLY A 148 -40.69 -10.86 3.57
CA GLY A 148 -40.83 -12.19 3.01
C GLY A 148 -40.79 -12.25 1.47
N THR A 149 -40.77 -11.11 0.80
CA THR A 149 -40.70 -11.03 -0.66
C THR A 149 -39.26 -10.94 -1.10
N TRP A 150 -38.82 -11.85 -1.95
CA TRP A 150 -37.51 -11.74 -2.59
C TRP A 150 -37.45 -10.54 -3.52
N ILE A 151 -36.43 -9.69 -3.37
CA ILE A 151 -36.28 -8.44 -4.13
C ILE A 151 -35.28 -8.60 -5.25
N GLY A 152 -34.16 -9.25 -4.93
CA GLY A 152 -33.05 -9.38 -5.89
C GLY A 152 -31.74 -9.79 -5.23
N MET A 153 -30.71 -9.80 -6.06
CA MET A 153 -29.36 -10.14 -5.69
C MET A 153 -28.39 -9.20 -6.41
N ALA A 154 -27.30 -8.82 -5.74
CA ALA A 154 -26.24 -8.00 -6.31
C ALA A 154 -24.86 -8.57 -6.00
N ARG A 155 -23.92 -8.34 -6.90
CA ARG A 155 -22.50 -8.67 -6.82
C ARG A 155 -21.65 -7.43 -7.14
N GLY A 156 -20.41 -7.40 -6.66
CA GLY A 156 -19.53 -6.24 -6.75
C GLY A 156 -19.39 -5.61 -5.37
N SER A 157 -18.40 -6.10 -4.62
CA SER A 157 -18.28 -5.90 -3.18
C SER A 157 -18.16 -4.43 -2.78
N ARG A 158 -17.41 -3.63 -3.57
CA ARG A 158 -17.09 -2.23 -3.25
C ARG A 158 -17.95 -1.25 -4.03
N LEU A 159 -19.04 -1.76 -4.64
CA LEU A 159 -19.96 -0.97 -5.45
C LEU A 159 -21.29 -0.73 -4.73
N ALA A 160 -21.89 0.41 -5.00
CA ALA A 160 -23.22 0.72 -4.46
C ALA A 160 -24.33 0.08 -5.30
N HIS A 161 -25.26 -0.59 -4.62
CA HIS A 161 -26.42 -1.21 -5.23
C HIS A 161 -27.70 -0.70 -4.59
N GLU A 162 -28.69 -0.36 -5.42
CA GLU A 162 -30.00 0.10 -5.00
C GLU A 162 -31.08 -0.85 -5.53
N PHE A 163 -31.98 -1.29 -4.66
CA PHE A 163 -33.11 -2.13 -5.00
C PHE A 163 -34.41 -1.36 -4.85
N ASP A 164 -35.30 -1.41 -5.85
CA ASP A 164 -36.68 -0.91 -5.74
C ASP A 164 -37.49 -1.83 -4.84
N VAL A 165 -37.82 -1.35 -3.65
CA VAL A 165 -38.60 -2.09 -2.66
C VAL A 165 -40.02 -1.55 -2.49
N THR A 166 -40.45 -0.63 -3.35
CA THR A 166 -41.70 0.12 -3.26
C THR A 166 -42.94 -0.80 -3.07
N GLU A 167 -43.01 -1.87 -3.85
CA GLU A 167 -44.15 -2.82 -3.78
C GLU A 167 -44.05 -3.79 -2.60
N ALA A 168 -42.88 -3.88 -1.93
CA ALA A 168 -42.63 -4.81 -0.83
C ALA A 168 -42.77 -4.17 0.55
N VAL A 169 -42.73 -2.83 0.64
CA VAL A 169 -42.87 -2.10 1.89
C VAL A 169 -44.27 -1.61 2.13
N HIS A 170 -44.61 -1.34 3.38
CA HIS A 170 -45.90 -0.77 3.81
C HIS A 170 -45.72 0.25 4.94
N ALA A 171 -46.76 1.04 5.21
CA ALA A 171 -46.70 1.97 6.33
C ALA A 171 -46.52 1.25 7.66
N GLY A 172 -45.66 1.80 8.54
CA GLY A 172 -45.30 1.21 9.81
C GLY A 172 -44.07 0.30 9.74
N THR A 173 -44.07 -0.76 10.55
CA THR A 173 -42.90 -1.64 10.73
C THR A 173 -42.73 -2.59 9.57
N ASN A 174 -41.54 -2.58 8.98
CA ASN A 174 -41.12 -3.48 7.91
C ASN A 174 -39.90 -4.29 8.36
N ARG A 175 -39.58 -5.35 7.63
CA ARG A 175 -38.43 -6.22 7.88
C ARG A 175 -37.63 -6.39 6.61
N VAL A 176 -36.32 -6.21 6.72
CA VAL A 176 -35.34 -6.60 5.71
C VAL A 176 -34.54 -7.80 6.19
N THR A 177 -34.35 -8.78 5.32
CA THR A 177 -33.46 -9.93 5.51
C THR A 177 -32.46 -9.96 4.37
N VAL A 178 -31.19 -10.20 4.69
CA VAL A 178 -30.10 -10.23 3.70
C VAL A 178 -29.27 -11.47 3.95
N ARG A 179 -29.08 -12.30 2.94
CA ARG A 179 -28.08 -13.37 2.92
C ARG A 179 -26.84 -12.87 2.21
N VAL A 180 -25.70 -12.94 2.90
CA VAL A 180 -24.41 -12.56 2.35
C VAL A 180 -23.53 -13.80 2.22
N HIS A 181 -23.07 -14.09 1.01
CA HIS A 181 -22.11 -15.17 0.73
C HIS A 181 -20.69 -14.63 0.78
N GLN A 182 -19.77 -15.35 1.43
CA GLN A 182 -18.36 -14.99 1.46
C GLN A 182 -17.76 -15.03 0.07
N PHE A 183 -17.98 -16.10 -0.68
CA PHE A 183 -17.55 -16.24 -2.06
C PHE A 183 -18.74 -16.33 -3.01
N SER A 184 -18.55 -15.81 -4.22
CA SER A 184 -19.59 -15.79 -5.25
C SER A 184 -18.93 -15.82 -6.64
N PRO A 185 -19.71 -15.96 -7.72
CA PRO A 185 -19.16 -15.72 -9.06
C PRO A 185 -18.44 -14.37 -9.19
N GLY A 186 -18.89 -13.35 -8.46
CA GLY A 186 -18.24 -12.04 -8.42
C GLY A 186 -16.82 -12.06 -7.85
N SER A 187 -16.51 -13.02 -6.97
CA SER A 187 -15.18 -13.15 -6.35
C SER A 187 -14.08 -13.48 -7.36
N TYR A 188 -14.41 -14.07 -8.50
CA TYR A 188 -13.45 -14.27 -9.61
C TYR A 188 -13.00 -12.97 -10.30
N LEU A 189 -13.64 -11.84 -9.99
CA LEU A 189 -13.28 -10.50 -10.46
C LEU A 189 -12.77 -9.61 -9.32
N GLU A 190 -12.54 -10.16 -8.12
CA GLU A 190 -12.21 -9.42 -6.90
C GLU A 190 -11.02 -10.04 -6.16
N ASP A 191 -10.00 -10.43 -6.91
CA ASP A 191 -8.79 -11.08 -6.45
C ASP A 191 -7.69 -10.05 -6.11
N GLN A 192 -8.06 -8.98 -5.42
CA GLN A 192 -7.11 -7.96 -5.00
C GLN A 192 -6.14 -8.52 -3.96
N ASP A 193 -4.89 -8.08 -4.00
CA ASP A 193 -3.88 -8.30 -2.97
C ASP A 193 -4.33 -7.70 -1.63
N GLN A 194 -5.27 -8.37 -0.98
CA GLN A 194 -5.96 -7.88 0.20
C GLN A 194 -6.64 -9.03 0.96
N TRP A 195 -6.95 -8.78 2.23
CA TRP A 195 -7.78 -9.68 3.05
C TRP A 195 -9.16 -9.93 2.44
N TRP A 196 -9.61 -11.16 2.45
CA TRP A 196 -11.00 -11.55 2.23
C TRP A 196 -11.78 -11.27 3.51
N LEU A 197 -12.59 -10.22 3.51
CA LEU A 197 -13.31 -9.73 4.68
C LEU A 197 -14.82 -9.65 4.39
N PRO A 198 -15.54 -10.78 4.49
CA PRO A 198 -16.96 -10.81 4.16
C PRO A 198 -17.82 -10.01 5.14
N GLY A 199 -18.98 -9.56 4.65
CA GLY A 199 -19.99 -8.86 5.45
C GLY A 199 -20.57 -7.62 4.78
N ILE A 200 -21.51 -6.98 5.47
CA ILE A 200 -22.05 -5.67 5.09
C ILE A 200 -21.11 -4.61 5.73
N PHE A 201 -20.09 -4.18 4.99
CA PHE A 201 -19.00 -3.36 5.52
C PHE A 201 -19.11 -1.86 5.20
N ARG A 202 -20.11 -1.48 4.39
CA ARG A 202 -20.50 -0.08 4.19
C ARG A 202 -21.96 0.12 4.56
N SER A 203 -22.40 1.37 4.58
CA SER A 203 -23.74 1.75 5.05
C SER A 203 -24.89 1.10 4.28
N VAL A 204 -25.98 0.86 5.01
CA VAL A 204 -27.29 0.46 4.46
C VAL A 204 -28.30 1.57 4.72
N SER A 205 -29.05 1.97 3.70
CA SER A 205 -30.04 3.03 3.85
C SER A 205 -31.28 2.80 2.99
N LEU A 206 -32.41 3.34 3.46
CA LEU A 206 -33.57 3.55 2.62
C LEU A 206 -33.53 4.97 2.05
N ARG A 207 -33.99 5.12 0.81
CA ARG A 207 -34.05 6.41 0.11
C ARG A 207 -35.39 6.60 -0.57
N HIS A 208 -35.98 7.76 -0.39
CA HIS A 208 -37.19 8.13 -1.08
C HIS A 208 -36.90 8.94 -2.34
N LEU A 209 -37.08 8.34 -3.49
CA LEU A 209 -36.90 8.96 -4.80
C LEU A 209 -38.29 9.46 -5.27
N ALA A 210 -38.67 10.67 -4.86
CA ALA A 210 -39.95 11.25 -5.13
C ALA A 210 -40.19 11.45 -6.64
N SER A 211 -41.42 11.36 -7.09
CA SER A 211 -41.78 11.66 -8.49
C SER A 211 -41.47 13.09 -8.85
N GLY A 212 -40.82 13.31 -10.00
CA GLY A 212 -40.34 14.61 -10.47
C GLY A 212 -39.03 15.07 -9.85
N ALA A 213 -38.46 14.34 -8.87
CA ALA A 213 -37.17 14.71 -8.29
C ALA A 213 -36.01 14.44 -9.23
N ILE A 214 -34.96 15.26 -9.11
CA ILE A 214 -33.65 14.97 -9.70
C ILE A 214 -33.06 13.77 -8.94
N GLU A 215 -33.01 12.62 -9.57
CA GLU A 215 -32.51 11.39 -8.96
C GLU A 215 -31.03 11.14 -9.22
N ASP A 216 -30.51 11.69 -10.33
CA ASP A 216 -29.09 11.65 -10.70
C ASP A 216 -28.68 13.02 -11.29
N LEU A 217 -27.49 13.47 -10.96
CA LEU A 217 -26.96 14.76 -11.39
C LEU A 217 -25.48 14.64 -11.71
N TRP A 218 -25.11 15.16 -12.87
CA TRP A 218 -23.72 15.39 -13.26
C TRP A 218 -23.50 16.83 -13.61
N ILE A 219 -22.64 17.53 -12.87
CA ILE A 219 -22.15 18.87 -13.18
C ILE A 219 -20.75 18.71 -13.77
N ASP A 220 -20.70 18.55 -15.06
CA ASP A 220 -19.48 18.34 -15.81
C ASP A 220 -18.77 19.67 -16.01
N THR A 221 -17.72 19.91 -15.21
CA THR A 221 -16.97 21.16 -15.17
C THR A 221 -15.78 21.16 -16.10
N ASP A 222 -15.41 22.35 -16.57
CA ASP A 222 -14.23 22.58 -17.41
C ASP A 222 -13.59 23.93 -17.08
N TYR A 223 -12.32 24.10 -17.45
CA TYR A 223 -11.57 25.33 -17.20
C TYR A 223 -10.70 25.70 -18.40
N GLU A 224 -10.81 26.95 -18.87
CA GLU A 224 -9.98 27.48 -19.94
C GLU A 224 -9.54 28.92 -19.63
N ALA A 225 -8.23 29.14 -19.54
CA ALA A 225 -7.62 30.48 -19.45
C ALA A 225 -8.26 31.42 -18.43
N GLY A 226 -8.61 30.92 -17.24
CA GLY A 226 -9.22 31.72 -16.16
C GLY A 226 -10.74 31.70 -16.14
N VAL A 227 -11.37 31.01 -17.09
CA VAL A 227 -12.83 30.95 -17.22
C VAL A 227 -13.30 29.52 -16.91
N GLY A 228 -14.30 29.40 -16.04
CA GLY A 228 -15.00 28.16 -15.72
C GLY A 228 -16.19 27.93 -16.65
N TYR A 229 -16.40 26.68 -16.97
CA TYR A 229 -17.56 26.23 -17.75
C TYR A 229 -18.22 25.05 -17.05
N ALA A 230 -19.53 24.89 -17.22
CA ALA A 230 -20.30 23.77 -16.70
C ALA A 230 -21.27 23.25 -17.77
N THR A 231 -21.48 21.93 -17.78
CA THR A 231 -22.58 21.26 -18.50
C THR A 231 -23.35 20.44 -17.48
N ILE A 232 -24.66 20.62 -17.43
CA ILE A 232 -25.54 19.95 -16.50
C ILE A 232 -26.18 18.76 -17.20
N GLU A 233 -26.08 17.57 -16.61
CA GLU A 233 -26.88 16.42 -17.00
C GLU A 233 -27.66 15.95 -15.78
N ALA A 234 -28.97 15.84 -15.90
CA ALA A 234 -29.85 15.40 -14.84
C ALA A 234 -30.76 14.27 -15.31
N ARG A 235 -30.97 13.27 -14.46
CA ARG A 235 -32.07 12.29 -14.64
C ARG A 235 -33.18 12.65 -13.69
N VAL A 236 -34.36 12.89 -14.24
CA VAL A 236 -35.55 13.31 -13.50
C VAL A 236 -36.55 12.17 -13.53
N ARG A 237 -36.98 11.70 -12.36
CA ARG A 237 -37.86 10.56 -12.22
C ARG A 237 -39.26 10.88 -12.68
N GLY A 238 -39.78 10.10 -13.61
CA GLY A 238 -41.16 10.21 -14.09
C GLY A 238 -41.45 11.48 -14.90
N ALA A 239 -40.47 12.29 -15.21
CA ALA A 239 -40.63 13.45 -16.05
C ALA A 239 -40.91 13.03 -17.49
N VAL A 240 -41.99 13.55 -18.04
CA VAL A 240 -42.40 13.33 -19.44
C VAL A 240 -42.34 14.59 -20.25
N ASP A 241 -41.97 15.73 -19.60
CA ASP A 241 -41.93 17.02 -20.25
C ASP A 241 -40.67 17.09 -21.15
N PRO A 242 -40.86 17.31 -22.45
CA PRO A 242 -39.71 17.54 -23.38
C PRO A 242 -38.94 18.84 -23.13
N HIS A 243 -39.47 19.75 -22.30
CA HIS A 243 -38.93 21.08 -22.08
C HIS A 243 -38.73 21.36 -20.58
N LEU A 244 -37.67 20.83 -20.00
CA LEU A 244 -37.25 21.24 -18.67
C LEU A 244 -36.37 22.49 -18.72
N CYS A 245 -36.65 23.43 -17.83
CA CYS A 245 -35.74 24.57 -17.56
C CYS A 245 -34.93 24.26 -16.31
N GLY A 246 -33.66 24.58 -16.35
CA GLY A 246 -32.77 24.42 -15.21
C GLY A 246 -32.26 25.77 -14.72
N HIS A 247 -31.95 25.82 -13.42
CA HIS A 247 -31.24 26.92 -12.81
C HIS A 247 -30.00 26.39 -12.08
N LEU A 248 -28.85 26.97 -12.42
CA LEU A 248 -27.59 26.73 -11.74
C LEU A 248 -27.23 27.98 -10.94
N GLU A 249 -27.04 27.79 -9.63
CA GLU A 249 -26.50 28.84 -8.74
C GLU A 249 -25.18 28.34 -8.18
N ILE A 250 -24.15 29.19 -8.20
CA ILE A 250 -22.83 28.88 -7.69
C ILE A 250 -22.45 29.91 -6.63
N ASP A 251 -22.16 29.45 -5.39
CA ASP A 251 -21.79 30.25 -4.21
C ASP A 251 -22.76 31.44 -3.92
N GLY A 252 -23.98 31.37 -4.45
CA GLY A 252 -24.90 32.52 -4.38
C GLY A 252 -24.45 33.76 -5.15
N LEU A 253 -23.36 33.67 -5.93
CA LEU A 253 -22.78 34.82 -6.69
C LEU A 253 -23.12 34.75 -8.17
N TRP A 254 -23.23 33.58 -8.74
CA TRP A 254 -23.57 33.38 -10.15
C TRP A 254 -24.89 32.60 -10.24
N SER A 255 -25.78 33.06 -11.11
CA SER A 255 -27.07 32.41 -11.38
C SER A 255 -27.33 32.35 -12.88
N PHE A 256 -27.60 31.15 -13.39
CA PHE A 256 -27.76 30.84 -14.79
C PHE A 256 -29.07 30.07 -14.98
N ALA A 257 -29.93 30.55 -15.89
CA ALA A 257 -31.04 29.80 -16.43
C ALA A 257 -30.58 29.10 -17.71
N TYR A 258 -30.97 27.85 -17.88
CA TYR A 258 -30.59 27.06 -19.05
C TYR A 258 -31.72 26.09 -19.45
N SER A 259 -31.76 25.70 -20.72
CA SER A 259 -32.66 24.68 -21.21
C SER A 259 -32.03 23.29 -21.05
N LEU A 260 -32.83 22.31 -20.71
CA LEU A 260 -32.46 20.91 -20.62
C LEU A 260 -33.11 20.14 -21.75
N GLU A 261 -32.31 19.63 -22.69
CA GLU A 261 -32.77 18.83 -23.81
C GLU A 261 -32.73 17.35 -23.48
N PRO A 262 -33.73 16.55 -23.86
CA PRO A 262 -33.75 15.13 -23.60
C PRO A 262 -32.65 14.40 -24.40
N VAL A 263 -31.87 13.58 -23.72
CA VAL A 263 -30.79 12.76 -24.31
C VAL A 263 -31.05 11.26 -24.20
N GLY A 264 -32.24 10.86 -23.81
CA GLY A 264 -32.70 9.46 -23.68
C GLY A 264 -32.65 8.95 -22.23
N GLU A 265 -33.36 7.86 -21.98
CA GLU A 265 -33.40 7.17 -20.67
C GLU A 265 -33.80 8.06 -19.47
N GLY A 266 -34.69 9.04 -19.70
CA GLY A 266 -35.08 10.01 -18.65
C GLY A 266 -34.02 11.02 -18.30
N ARG A 267 -32.89 11.08 -19.06
CA ARG A 267 -31.81 12.05 -18.88
C ARG A 267 -32.03 13.28 -19.76
N TYR A 268 -31.66 14.41 -19.20
CA TYR A 268 -31.72 15.74 -19.84
C TYR A 268 -30.36 16.40 -19.71
N ARG A 269 -29.93 17.14 -20.75
CA ARG A 269 -28.62 17.76 -20.76
C ARG A 269 -28.72 19.23 -21.21
N SER A 270 -27.96 20.11 -20.53
CA SER A 270 -27.82 21.51 -20.95
C SER A 270 -26.77 21.70 -22.05
N GLY A 271 -26.81 22.84 -22.71
CA GLY A 271 -25.63 23.37 -23.42
C GLY A 271 -24.47 23.68 -22.45
N ARG A 272 -23.32 24.00 -23.01
CA ARG A 272 -22.14 24.46 -22.22
C ARG A 272 -22.44 25.87 -21.69
N ILE A 273 -22.39 26.05 -20.38
CA ILE A 273 -22.64 27.29 -19.65
C ILE A 273 -21.28 27.93 -19.31
N GLU A 274 -21.06 29.19 -19.74
CA GLU A 274 -19.89 29.95 -19.31
C GLU A 274 -20.18 30.55 -17.93
N VAL A 275 -19.45 30.13 -16.91
CA VAL A 275 -19.63 30.63 -15.54
C VAL A 275 -18.92 31.96 -15.33
N GLY A 276 -17.78 32.17 -15.99
CA GLY A 276 -16.95 33.36 -15.87
C GLY A 276 -15.63 33.08 -15.15
N SER A 277 -15.04 34.13 -14.58
CA SER A 277 -13.73 34.00 -13.92
C SER A 277 -13.81 33.17 -12.64
N VAL A 278 -13.08 32.07 -12.62
CA VAL A 278 -13.01 31.12 -11.47
C VAL A 278 -11.57 30.84 -11.09
N ARG A 279 -11.36 30.43 -9.85
CA ARG A 279 -10.10 29.85 -9.39
C ARG A 279 -10.16 28.34 -9.68
N PRO A 280 -9.22 27.81 -10.47
CA PRO A 280 -9.27 26.38 -10.81
C PRO A 280 -8.94 25.51 -9.61
N TRP A 281 -9.53 24.32 -9.55
CA TRP A 281 -9.17 23.29 -8.59
C TRP A 281 -7.84 22.63 -9.00
N SER A 282 -6.96 22.43 -8.02
CA SER A 282 -5.75 21.60 -8.15
C SER A 282 -5.37 21.02 -6.80
N ALA A 283 -4.47 20.02 -6.76
CA ALA A 283 -3.99 19.47 -5.51
C ALA A 283 -3.28 20.50 -4.61
N THR A 284 -2.71 21.57 -5.18
CA THR A 284 -2.04 22.64 -4.42
C THR A 284 -2.99 23.78 -4.03
N ASP A 285 -4.10 23.94 -4.73
CA ASP A 285 -5.12 24.94 -4.47
C ASP A 285 -6.50 24.33 -4.72
N PRO A 286 -7.07 23.57 -3.75
CA PRO A 286 -8.32 22.82 -3.92
C PRO A 286 -9.56 23.73 -3.82
N ALA A 287 -9.72 24.60 -4.81
CA ALA A 287 -10.81 25.55 -4.86
C ALA A 287 -12.13 24.85 -5.19
N LEU A 288 -13.04 24.79 -4.24
CA LEU A 288 -14.38 24.22 -4.36
C LEU A 288 -15.44 25.31 -4.31
N TYR A 289 -16.55 25.07 -4.99
CA TYR A 289 -17.71 25.96 -5.07
C TYR A 289 -18.99 25.19 -4.77
N ASP A 290 -19.90 25.76 -3.99
CA ASP A 290 -21.22 25.21 -3.75
C ASP A 290 -22.12 25.49 -4.97
N ALA A 291 -22.46 24.44 -5.70
CA ALA A 291 -23.36 24.49 -6.86
C ALA A 291 -24.73 23.97 -6.49
N ARG A 292 -25.75 24.75 -6.75
CA ARG A 292 -27.14 24.41 -6.52
C ARG A 292 -27.89 24.32 -7.84
N VAL A 293 -28.44 23.15 -8.12
CA VAL A 293 -29.19 22.87 -9.34
C VAL A 293 -30.66 22.62 -9.00
N ARG A 294 -31.54 23.24 -9.73
CA ARG A 294 -32.98 22.92 -9.74
C ARG A 294 -33.51 22.76 -11.16
N ALA A 295 -34.45 21.89 -11.32
CA ALA A 295 -35.19 21.68 -12.56
C ALA A 295 -36.66 22.10 -12.37
N GLU A 296 -37.20 22.83 -13.34
CA GLU A 296 -38.58 23.34 -13.36
C GLU A 296 -39.28 22.84 -14.63
N ASP A 297 -40.52 22.42 -14.54
CA ASP A 297 -41.40 22.15 -15.68
C ASP A 297 -41.99 23.43 -16.28
N GLU A 298 -42.81 23.31 -17.35
CA GLU A 298 -43.44 24.47 -18.01
C GLU A 298 -44.42 25.23 -17.09
N ASP A 299 -44.94 24.61 -16.05
CA ASP A 299 -45.78 25.25 -15.05
C ASP A 299 -45.01 25.93 -13.93
N GLY A 300 -43.67 25.89 -13.96
CA GLY A 300 -42.77 26.43 -12.94
C GLY A 300 -42.74 25.61 -11.65
N LEU A 301 -43.13 24.35 -11.71
CA LEU A 301 -43.08 23.44 -10.56
C LEU A 301 -41.63 23.01 -10.35
N VAL A 302 -41.09 23.35 -9.19
CA VAL A 302 -39.75 22.95 -8.81
C VAL A 302 -39.76 21.50 -8.35
N ASN A 303 -39.19 20.63 -9.14
CA ASN A 303 -39.14 19.19 -8.88
C ASN A 303 -37.89 18.73 -8.13
N GLY A 304 -37.42 19.53 -7.18
CA GLY A 304 -36.29 19.24 -6.33
C GLY A 304 -35.10 20.14 -6.60
N VAL A 305 -34.31 20.28 -5.57
CA VAL A 305 -33.07 21.02 -5.57
C VAL A 305 -31.97 20.06 -5.16
N ARG A 306 -30.84 20.11 -5.84
CA ARG A 306 -29.62 19.38 -5.46
C ARG A 306 -28.47 20.33 -5.28
N THR A 307 -27.69 20.08 -4.25
CA THR A 307 -26.46 20.83 -3.99
C THR A 307 -25.25 19.89 -4.09
N LEU A 308 -24.23 20.32 -4.82
CA LEU A 308 -22.96 19.63 -4.95
C LEU A 308 -21.83 20.62 -4.74
N ARG A 309 -20.73 20.16 -4.19
CA ARG A 309 -19.47 20.91 -4.24
C ARG A 309 -18.74 20.52 -5.52
N ILE A 310 -18.38 21.51 -6.32
CA ILE A 310 -17.72 21.34 -7.61
C ILE A 310 -16.39 22.07 -7.65
N GLY A 311 -15.46 21.60 -8.46
CA GLY A 311 -14.19 22.27 -8.77
C GLY A 311 -14.04 22.42 -10.29
N PHE A 312 -13.63 23.59 -10.73
CA PHE A 312 -13.36 23.84 -12.15
C PHE A 312 -11.92 23.44 -12.47
N ARG A 313 -11.74 22.51 -13.37
CA ARG A 313 -10.42 22.06 -13.79
C ARG A 313 -10.43 21.50 -15.20
N ARG A 314 -9.25 21.45 -15.82
CA ARG A 314 -9.01 20.69 -17.04
C ARG A 314 -7.81 19.78 -16.83
N VAL A 315 -7.97 18.49 -17.08
CA VAL A 315 -6.87 17.52 -17.19
C VAL A 315 -6.83 17.06 -18.64
N SER A 316 -5.64 17.05 -19.23
CA SER A 316 -5.45 16.71 -20.64
C SER A 316 -4.07 16.08 -20.88
N ILE A 317 -3.93 15.44 -22.04
CA ILE A 317 -2.65 14.99 -22.56
C ILE A 317 -2.31 15.89 -23.76
N GLU A 318 -1.21 16.63 -23.66
CA GLU A 318 -0.75 17.57 -24.67
C GLU A 318 0.67 17.19 -25.11
N ASP A 319 0.85 16.79 -26.36
CA ASP A 319 2.15 16.35 -26.92
C ASP A 319 2.85 15.28 -26.07
N GLY A 320 2.10 14.33 -25.52
CA GLY A 320 2.61 13.25 -24.68
C GLY A 320 2.90 13.66 -23.22
N VAL A 321 2.47 14.84 -22.82
CA VAL A 321 2.62 15.35 -21.45
C VAL A 321 1.27 15.38 -20.75
N LEU A 322 1.19 14.79 -19.57
CA LEU A 322 0.03 14.93 -18.69
C LEU A 322 -0.03 16.36 -18.14
N THR A 323 -1.15 17.05 -18.33
CA THR A 323 -1.32 18.44 -17.90
C THR A 323 -2.55 18.61 -17.01
N ALA A 324 -2.47 19.54 -16.07
CA ALA A 324 -3.61 20.03 -15.31
C ALA A 324 -3.67 21.56 -15.41
N ASN A 325 -4.84 22.08 -15.81
CA ASN A 325 -5.07 23.52 -16.01
C ASN A 325 -4.01 24.18 -16.94
N GLY A 326 -3.55 23.44 -17.96
CA GLY A 326 -2.53 23.90 -18.91
C GLY A 326 -1.09 23.92 -18.37
N GLN A 327 -0.83 23.28 -17.24
CA GLN A 327 0.51 23.11 -16.67
C GLN A 327 0.90 21.62 -16.62
N PRO A 328 2.16 21.28 -16.91
CA PRO A 328 2.64 19.91 -16.73
C PRO A 328 2.40 19.40 -15.31
N LEU A 329 1.98 18.14 -15.19
CA LEU A 329 1.68 17.50 -13.92
C LEU A 329 2.54 16.25 -13.73
N THR A 330 3.24 16.20 -12.60
CA THR A 330 3.96 15.00 -12.14
C THR A 330 3.29 14.49 -10.85
N LEU A 331 3.00 13.20 -10.80
CA LEU A 331 2.32 12.55 -9.70
C LEU A 331 3.36 11.97 -8.73
N ASN A 332 3.41 12.52 -7.51
CA ASN A 332 4.06 11.91 -6.36
C ASN A 332 2.98 11.15 -5.60
N GLY A 333 2.65 9.97 -6.09
CA GLY A 333 1.49 9.22 -5.65
C GLY A 333 1.83 8.01 -4.79
N VAL A 334 0.78 7.49 -4.15
CA VAL A 334 0.79 6.20 -3.45
C VAL A 334 -0.44 5.39 -3.85
N ASN A 335 -0.29 4.08 -3.92
CA ASN A 335 -1.41 3.15 -3.95
C ASN A 335 -2.03 3.12 -2.55
N ARG A 336 -3.35 3.04 -2.47
CA ARG A 336 -4.07 3.09 -1.20
C ARG A 336 -5.25 2.15 -1.16
N HIS A 337 -5.11 1.09 -0.38
CA HIS A 337 -6.23 0.26 0.06
C HIS A 337 -7.02 0.91 1.21
N GLU A 338 -8.28 0.49 1.37
CA GLU A 338 -9.07 0.81 2.56
C GLU A 338 -8.87 -0.30 3.59
N VAL A 339 -8.06 -0.01 4.62
CA VAL A 339 -7.77 -0.96 5.69
C VAL A 339 -7.51 -0.28 7.02
N ARG A 340 -8.04 -0.87 8.08
CA ARG A 340 -7.73 -0.56 9.49
C ARG A 340 -7.49 -1.85 10.23
N ALA A 341 -6.47 -1.88 11.06
CA ALA A 341 -6.06 -3.10 11.77
C ALA A 341 -7.13 -3.72 12.68
N ASP A 342 -8.11 -2.94 13.12
CA ASP A 342 -9.19 -3.35 14.04
C ASP A 342 -10.55 -3.53 13.36
N GLU A 343 -10.78 -2.88 12.23
CA GLU A 343 -12.11 -2.76 11.59
C GLU A 343 -12.12 -3.20 10.12
N GLY A 344 -10.96 -3.59 9.55
CA GLY A 344 -10.87 -3.90 8.13
C GLY A 344 -11.21 -2.71 7.26
N ARG A 345 -12.14 -2.88 6.30
CA ARG A 345 -12.55 -1.84 5.34
C ARG A 345 -13.66 -0.89 5.82
N VAL A 346 -14.06 -0.99 7.08
CA VAL A 346 -15.10 -0.10 7.62
C VAL A 346 -14.60 1.34 7.67
N PHE A 347 -15.37 2.25 7.08
CA PHE A 347 -15.01 3.66 6.96
C PHE A 347 -15.12 4.41 8.30
N ASP A 348 -14.13 5.24 8.58
CA ASP A 348 -14.11 6.21 9.68
C ASP A 348 -13.58 7.54 9.17
N GLU A 349 -14.42 8.59 9.15
CA GLU A 349 -14.04 9.88 8.57
C GLU A 349 -12.87 10.55 9.29
N GLU A 350 -12.81 10.49 10.61
CA GLU A 350 -11.74 11.15 11.37
C GLU A 350 -10.39 10.48 11.09
N TRP A 351 -10.40 9.16 11.03
CA TRP A 351 -9.19 8.38 10.72
C TRP A 351 -8.73 8.63 9.28
N VAL A 352 -9.62 8.56 8.30
CA VAL A 352 -9.28 8.81 6.88
C VAL A 352 -8.79 10.24 6.67
N ARG A 353 -9.44 11.24 7.30
CA ARG A 353 -9.00 12.62 7.21
C ARG A 353 -7.57 12.82 7.74
N LYS A 354 -7.23 12.17 8.86
CA LYS A 354 -5.86 12.18 9.40
C LYS A 354 -4.87 11.48 8.46
N ASP A 355 -5.28 10.36 7.89
CA ASP A 355 -4.48 9.57 6.96
C ASP A 355 -4.13 10.37 5.69
N LEU A 356 -5.13 10.97 5.03
CA LEU A 356 -4.91 11.82 3.86
C LEU A 356 -4.12 13.10 4.18
N ALA A 357 -4.31 13.68 5.36
CA ALA A 357 -3.54 14.83 5.82
C ALA A 357 -2.07 14.46 6.07
N LEU A 358 -1.80 13.26 6.59
CA LEU A 358 -0.44 12.75 6.74
C LEU A 358 0.24 12.59 5.37
N MET A 359 -0.43 11.97 4.39
CA MET A 359 0.06 11.89 3.01
C MET A 359 0.42 13.28 2.47
N LYS A 360 -0.49 14.23 2.62
CA LYS A 360 -0.28 15.61 2.15
C LYS A 360 0.94 16.27 2.80
N SER A 361 1.14 16.05 4.11
CA SER A 361 2.28 16.59 4.86
C SER A 361 3.63 16.01 4.40
N MET A 362 3.62 14.83 3.79
CA MET A 362 4.77 14.16 3.18
C MET A 362 5.01 14.55 1.72
N GLY A 363 4.22 15.48 1.17
CA GLY A 363 4.36 15.92 -0.22
C GLY A 363 3.70 15.00 -1.24
N ILE A 364 2.92 14.02 -0.79
CA ILE A 364 2.08 13.21 -1.68
C ILE A 364 0.99 14.11 -2.26
N ASN A 365 0.82 14.06 -3.58
CA ASN A 365 -0.16 14.87 -4.30
C ASN A 365 -1.22 14.03 -5.02
N ALA A 366 -1.09 12.70 -5.01
CA ALA A 366 -2.01 11.80 -5.69
C ALA A 366 -2.19 10.47 -4.95
N ILE A 367 -3.36 9.85 -5.12
CA ILE A 367 -3.65 8.47 -4.69
C ILE A 367 -4.20 7.67 -5.88
N ARG A 368 -3.78 6.41 -6.02
CA ARG A 368 -4.48 5.39 -6.79
C ARG A 368 -5.31 4.58 -5.83
N THR A 369 -6.60 4.44 -6.09
CA THR A 369 -7.51 3.72 -5.21
C THR A 369 -7.44 2.22 -5.49
N SER A 370 -6.35 1.63 -5.09
CA SER A 370 -6.06 0.22 -5.33
C SER A 370 -7.00 -0.70 -4.54
N HIS A 371 -7.72 -1.64 -5.15
CA HIS A 371 -7.94 -1.72 -6.62
C HIS A 371 -9.46 -1.73 -6.83
N TYR A 372 -10.14 -0.71 -6.31
CA TYR A 372 -11.61 -0.58 -6.28
C TYR A 372 -12.05 0.85 -5.93
N PRO A 373 -13.29 1.23 -6.26
CA PRO A 373 -13.85 2.51 -5.83
C PRO A 373 -13.94 2.57 -4.29
N PRO A 374 -13.33 3.59 -3.65
CA PRO A 374 -13.30 3.72 -2.21
C PRO A 374 -14.68 4.11 -1.66
N HIS A 375 -14.81 4.17 -0.32
CA HIS A 375 -15.97 4.81 0.28
C HIS A 375 -16.15 6.24 -0.29
N PRO A 376 -17.36 6.65 -0.71
CA PRO A 376 -17.55 7.93 -1.42
C PRO A 376 -16.97 9.14 -0.69
N ARG A 377 -17.06 9.13 0.64
CA ARG A 377 -16.54 10.21 1.47
C ARG A 377 -15.01 10.39 1.40
N VAL A 378 -14.26 9.37 0.98
CA VAL A 378 -12.81 9.48 0.71
C VAL A 378 -12.54 10.46 -0.42
N LEU A 379 -13.39 10.44 -1.45
CA LEU A 379 -13.27 11.34 -2.60
C LEU A 379 -13.63 12.78 -2.24
N ASP A 380 -14.69 12.99 -1.43
CA ASP A 380 -14.96 14.32 -0.87
C ASP A 380 -13.76 14.88 -0.09
N LEU A 381 -13.11 14.01 0.70
CA LEU A 381 -11.91 14.42 1.46
C LEU A 381 -10.72 14.70 0.54
N ALA A 382 -10.55 13.94 -0.54
CA ALA A 382 -9.54 14.22 -1.55
C ALA A 382 -9.79 15.56 -2.26
N ASP A 383 -11.05 15.88 -2.56
CA ASP A 383 -11.46 17.18 -3.11
C ASP A 383 -11.13 18.33 -2.14
N GLU A 384 -11.40 18.14 -0.83
CA GLU A 384 -11.18 19.14 0.22
C GLU A 384 -9.69 19.38 0.53
N ILE A 385 -8.92 18.30 0.65
CA ILE A 385 -7.50 18.34 1.07
C ILE A 385 -6.59 18.67 -0.10
N GLY A 386 -7.02 18.37 -1.31
CA GLY A 386 -6.26 18.56 -2.53
C GLY A 386 -5.33 17.38 -2.81
N LEU A 387 -5.91 16.27 -3.19
CA LEU A 387 -5.19 15.09 -3.71
C LEU A 387 -5.79 14.71 -5.06
N TRP A 388 -4.96 14.54 -6.08
CA TRP A 388 -5.39 13.93 -7.33
C TRP A 388 -5.75 12.46 -7.09
N VAL A 389 -6.74 11.97 -7.82
CA VAL A 389 -7.20 10.59 -7.70
C VAL A 389 -7.14 9.90 -9.06
N MET A 390 -6.46 8.78 -9.11
CA MET A 390 -6.64 7.75 -10.12
C MET A 390 -7.62 6.74 -9.55
N LEU A 391 -8.88 6.87 -9.97
CA LEU A 391 -9.95 6.00 -9.46
C LEU A 391 -9.97 4.71 -10.25
N GLU A 392 -9.92 3.58 -9.52
CA GLU A 392 -9.87 2.27 -10.13
C GLU A 392 -11.19 1.51 -10.02
N GLY A 393 -11.48 0.74 -11.07
CA GLY A 393 -12.63 -0.17 -11.12
C GLY A 393 -12.43 -1.39 -10.22
N ASP A 394 -13.52 -1.99 -9.77
CA ASP A 394 -13.52 -3.20 -8.91
C ASP A 394 -13.35 -4.46 -9.78
N ILE A 395 -12.19 -4.58 -10.44
CA ILE A 395 -11.86 -5.67 -11.37
C ILE A 395 -10.42 -6.10 -11.14
N GLU A 396 -10.23 -7.34 -10.68
CA GLU A 396 -8.95 -8.02 -10.60
C GLU A 396 -9.14 -9.53 -10.79
N THR A 397 -8.31 -10.13 -11.65
CA THR A 397 -8.40 -11.55 -11.99
C THR A 397 -7.02 -12.22 -11.95
N HIS A 398 -6.13 -11.78 -11.06
CA HIS A 398 -4.73 -12.16 -11.00
C HIS A 398 -4.54 -13.69 -10.86
N GLY A 399 -5.37 -14.38 -10.06
CA GLY A 399 -5.30 -15.81 -9.87
C GLY A 399 -5.48 -16.66 -11.14
N PHE A 400 -5.98 -16.08 -12.24
CA PHE A 400 -6.01 -16.75 -13.54
C PHE A 400 -4.63 -16.84 -14.19
N GLU A 401 -3.66 -16.03 -13.79
CA GLU A 401 -2.26 -16.22 -14.16
C GLU A 401 -1.77 -17.60 -13.70
N GLY A 402 -2.12 -18.02 -12.47
CA GLY A 402 -1.85 -19.32 -11.85
C GLY A 402 -2.36 -20.53 -12.64
N THR A 403 -3.39 -20.39 -13.48
CA THR A 403 -4.07 -21.51 -14.17
C THR A 403 -3.49 -21.88 -15.54
N GLY A 404 -2.28 -21.45 -15.89
CA GLY A 404 -1.66 -21.82 -17.19
C GLY A 404 -1.76 -20.70 -18.23
N GLU A 405 -1.13 -19.57 -17.98
CA GLU A 405 -1.05 -18.45 -18.93
C GLU A 405 -2.41 -17.80 -19.24
N TRP A 406 -3.18 -17.47 -18.20
CA TRP A 406 -4.48 -16.79 -18.34
C TRP A 406 -5.56 -17.60 -19.09
N ILE A 407 -5.53 -18.94 -18.98
CA ILE A 407 -6.58 -19.79 -19.54
C ILE A 407 -7.92 -19.44 -18.89
N ASP A 408 -8.95 -19.26 -19.72
CA ASP A 408 -10.32 -18.91 -19.31
C ASP A 408 -10.43 -17.59 -18.51
N ASN A 409 -9.46 -16.66 -18.71
CA ASN A 409 -9.47 -15.36 -18.07
C ASN A 409 -10.77 -14.58 -18.37
N PRO A 410 -11.46 -14.10 -17.33
CA PRO A 410 -12.67 -13.29 -17.48
C PRO A 410 -12.51 -12.07 -18.40
N SER A 411 -11.33 -11.47 -18.48
CA SER A 411 -11.08 -10.25 -19.28
C SER A 411 -11.30 -10.45 -20.78
N ASP A 412 -11.19 -11.68 -21.29
CA ASP A 412 -11.40 -11.99 -22.71
C ASP A 412 -12.58 -12.95 -22.97
N ASP A 413 -13.27 -13.38 -21.93
CA ASP A 413 -14.45 -14.23 -22.03
C ASP A 413 -15.74 -13.38 -22.15
N PRO A 414 -16.44 -13.41 -23.29
CA PRO A 414 -17.62 -12.56 -23.51
C PRO A 414 -18.79 -12.83 -22.55
N ARG A 415 -18.78 -13.95 -21.82
CA ARG A 415 -19.80 -14.23 -20.79
C ARG A 415 -19.72 -13.23 -19.63
N TRP A 416 -18.52 -12.64 -19.38
CA TRP A 416 -18.26 -11.68 -18.32
C TRP A 416 -18.46 -10.20 -18.72
N GLU A 417 -18.68 -9.90 -20.00
CA GLU A 417 -18.76 -8.50 -20.50
C GLU A 417 -19.75 -7.65 -19.69
N ALA A 418 -20.92 -8.22 -19.39
CA ALA A 418 -21.94 -7.52 -18.63
C ALA A 418 -21.49 -7.17 -17.19
N ALA A 419 -20.72 -8.04 -16.54
CA ALA A 419 -20.18 -7.80 -15.20
C ALA A 419 -19.08 -6.73 -15.22
N TYR A 420 -18.21 -6.73 -16.23
CA TYR A 420 -17.20 -5.71 -16.43
C TYR A 420 -17.80 -4.33 -16.65
N LEU A 421 -18.76 -4.22 -17.55
CA LEU A 421 -19.46 -2.98 -17.84
C LEU A 421 -20.27 -2.45 -16.65
N ASP A 422 -20.95 -3.33 -15.88
CA ASP A 422 -21.69 -2.92 -14.69
C ASP A 422 -20.77 -2.34 -13.61
N ARG A 423 -19.60 -2.98 -13.36
CA ARG A 423 -18.60 -2.49 -12.40
C ARG A 423 -18.06 -1.12 -12.83
N THR A 424 -17.68 -0.97 -14.09
CA THR A 424 -17.20 0.29 -14.65
C THR A 424 -18.27 1.38 -14.57
N ALA A 425 -19.49 1.08 -14.97
CA ALA A 425 -20.58 2.06 -14.95
C ALA A 425 -20.96 2.48 -13.53
N ARG A 426 -21.01 1.55 -12.57
CA ARG A 426 -21.29 1.89 -11.15
C ARG A 426 -20.21 2.77 -10.55
N ALA A 427 -18.95 2.47 -10.79
CA ALA A 427 -17.83 3.29 -10.34
C ALA A 427 -17.91 4.70 -10.93
N PHE A 428 -18.04 4.82 -12.25
CA PHE A 428 -18.09 6.11 -12.93
C PHE A 428 -19.31 6.92 -12.54
N GLU A 429 -20.51 6.38 -12.64
CA GLU A 429 -21.76 7.12 -12.39
C GLU A 429 -21.87 7.56 -10.93
N ARG A 430 -21.34 6.81 -9.97
CA ARG A 430 -21.30 7.20 -8.57
C ARG A 430 -20.41 8.43 -8.33
N ASP A 431 -19.22 8.46 -8.97
CA ASP A 431 -18.13 9.36 -8.58
C ASP A 431 -17.84 10.47 -9.62
N LYS A 432 -18.58 10.55 -10.70
CA LYS A 432 -18.37 11.46 -11.86
C LYS A 432 -18.31 12.96 -11.53
N ASN A 433 -18.72 13.38 -10.32
CA ASN A 433 -18.74 14.81 -9.94
C ASN A 433 -17.49 15.26 -9.18
N HIS A 434 -16.56 14.36 -8.82
CA HIS A 434 -15.37 14.71 -8.03
C HIS A 434 -14.28 15.37 -8.88
N PRO A 435 -13.89 16.63 -8.58
CA PRO A 435 -12.81 17.30 -9.32
C PRO A 435 -11.43 16.66 -9.09
N SER A 436 -11.23 15.92 -7.99
CA SER A 436 -9.99 15.20 -7.72
C SER A 436 -9.70 14.07 -8.70
N ILE A 437 -10.73 13.42 -9.24
CA ILE A 437 -10.56 12.30 -10.17
C ILE A 437 -10.01 12.80 -11.50
N MET A 438 -8.77 12.39 -11.80
CA MET A 438 -8.07 12.81 -13.01
C MET A 438 -7.88 11.70 -14.04
N ILE A 439 -7.83 10.46 -13.59
CA ILE A 439 -7.67 9.25 -14.40
C ILE A 439 -8.69 8.22 -13.94
N TRP A 440 -9.32 7.56 -14.90
CA TRP A 440 -10.21 6.42 -14.67
C TRP A 440 -9.47 5.15 -15.05
N SER A 441 -9.11 4.35 -14.06
CA SER A 441 -8.43 3.07 -14.25
C SER A 441 -9.46 1.95 -14.28
N LEU A 442 -9.31 1.03 -15.24
CA LEU A 442 -10.32 -0.01 -15.49
C LEU A 442 -10.30 -1.12 -14.44
N GLY A 443 -9.12 -1.42 -13.91
CA GLY A 443 -8.89 -2.50 -12.95
C GLY A 443 -7.41 -2.73 -12.76
N ASN A 444 -7.06 -3.85 -12.13
CA ASN A 444 -5.71 -4.27 -11.80
C ASN A 444 -5.46 -5.70 -12.28
N GLU A 445 -4.24 -6.03 -12.66
CA GLU A 445 -3.67 -7.38 -12.88
C GLU A 445 -4.66 -8.43 -13.40
N SER A 446 -5.35 -8.08 -14.47
CA SER A 446 -6.40 -8.92 -15.08
C SER A 446 -6.02 -9.42 -16.47
N GLY A 447 -4.72 -9.46 -16.78
CA GLY A 447 -4.25 -9.77 -18.12
C GLY A 447 -4.71 -8.72 -19.12
N THR A 448 -5.29 -9.13 -20.22
CA THR A 448 -5.87 -8.22 -21.23
C THR A 448 -7.02 -8.90 -21.97
N GLY A 449 -7.95 -8.12 -22.49
CA GLY A 449 -9.08 -8.73 -23.21
C GLY A 449 -10.12 -7.75 -23.73
N ALA A 450 -11.07 -8.30 -24.46
CA ALA A 450 -12.15 -7.54 -25.11
C ALA A 450 -13.05 -6.81 -24.11
N ASN A 451 -13.24 -7.36 -22.90
CA ASN A 451 -14.10 -6.78 -21.87
C ASN A 451 -13.50 -5.50 -21.28
N LEU A 452 -12.20 -5.45 -21.07
CA LEU A 452 -11.49 -4.23 -20.67
C LEU A 452 -11.55 -3.14 -21.76
N ALA A 453 -11.35 -3.53 -23.02
CA ALA A 453 -11.51 -2.62 -24.15
C ALA A 453 -12.96 -2.10 -24.28
N ALA A 454 -13.97 -2.91 -23.92
CA ALA A 454 -15.37 -2.48 -23.88
C ALA A 454 -15.60 -1.45 -22.76
N CYS A 455 -14.98 -1.63 -21.59
CA CYS A 455 -15.03 -0.68 -20.47
C CYS A 455 -14.41 0.68 -20.85
N ALA A 456 -13.22 0.69 -21.46
CA ALA A 456 -12.57 1.90 -21.95
C ALA A 456 -13.45 2.65 -22.94
N ARG A 457 -13.98 1.95 -23.94
CA ARG A 457 -14.91 2.49 -24.92
C ARG A 457 -16.14 3.12 -24.27
N TRP A 458 -16.72 2.45 -23.28
CA TRP A 458 -17.88 2.95 -22.54
C TRP A 458 -17.58 4.28 -21.85
N ILE A 459 -16.43 4.41 -21.17
CA ILE A 459 -16.02 5.67 -20.50
C ILE A 459 -15.79 6.77 -21.54
N HIS A 460 -15.10 6.50 -22.64
CA HIS A 460 -14.86 7.47 -23.71
C HIS A 460 -16.17 7.95 -24.35
N GLU A 461 -17.10 7.06 -24.64
CA GLU A 461 -18.42 7.42 -25.15
C GLU A 461 -19.21 8.26 -24.14
N ARG A 462 -19.19 7.88 -22.87
CA ARG A 462 -19.91 8.56 -21.78
C ARG A 462 -19.40 9.99 -21.55
N THR A 463 -18.10 10.22 -21.73
CA THR A 463 -17.44 11.52 -21.49
C THR A 463 -17.19 12.32 -22.76
N GLY A 464 -17.50 11.80 -23.93
CA GLY A 464 -17.10 12.39 -25.22
C GLY A 464 -15.58 12.43 -25.38
N SER A 465 -14.88 11.38 -24.94
CA SER A 465 -13.43 11.19 -24.97
C SER A 465 -12.63 12.30 -24.24
N ARG A 466 -13.20 12.85 -23.18
CA ARG A 466 -12.51 13.85 -22.33
C ARG A 466 -11.87 13.23 -21.08
N ALA A 467 -12.38 12.10 -20.63
CA ALA A 467 -11.73 11.36 -19.56
C ALA A 467 -10.44 10.72 -20.06
N ILE A 468 -9.44 10.68 -19.18
CA ILE A 468 -8.23 9.90 -19.38
C ILE A 468 -8.47 8.51 -18.79
N VAL A 469 -8.32 7.47 -19.62
CA VAL A 469 -8.52 6.09 -19.26
C VAL A 469 -7.17 5.40 -19.13
N HIS A 470 -7.00 4.58 -18.11
CA HIS A 470 -5.79 3.82 -17.81
C HIS A 470 -6.11 2.34 -17.61
N TYR A 471 -5.18 1.50 -17.99
CA TYR A 471 -5.04 0.11 -17.60
C TYR A 471 -3.63 -0.38 -17.95
N GLU A 472 -2.93 -1.00 -17.00
CA GLU A 472 -1.52 -1.43 -17.19
C GLU A 472 -1.37 -2.57 -18.17
N GLY A 473 -2.36 -3.46 -18.29
CA GLY A 473 -2.37 -4.59 -19.22
C GLY A 473 -2.61 -4.22 -20.69
N ASP A 474 -2.86 -2.95 -21.02
CA ASP A 474 -2.93 -2.46 -22.40
C ASP A 474 -1.53 -2.14 -22.96
N HIS A 475 -0.70 -3.17 -23.11
CA HIS A 475 0.70 -3.01 -23.52
C HIS A 475 0.89 -2.37 -24.89
N GLY A 476 -0.10 -2.48 -25.76
CA GLY A 476 -0.12 -1.86 -27.07
C GLY A 476 -0.68 -0.45 -27.08
N LEU A 477 -1.19 0.03 -25.95
CA LEU A 477 -1.94 1.29 -25.86
C LEU A 477 -3.04 1.34 -26.93
N GLU A 478 -3.88 0.29 -26.98
CA GLU A 478 -4.87 0.12 -28.03
C GLU A 478 -6.21 0.78 -27.67
N TYR A 479 -6.54 0.87 -26.36
CA TYR A 479 -7.82 1.37 -25.89
C TYR A 479 -7.70 2.34 -24.68
N THR A 480 -6.49 2.54 -24.15
CA THR A 480 -6.21 3.49 -23.05
C THR A 480 -5.40 4.69 -23.54
N ASP A 481 -5.27 5.74 -22.71
CA ASP A 481 -4.71 7.03 -23.06
C ASP A 481 -3.31 7.26 -22.48
N ILE A 482 -2.91 6.50 -21.48
CA ILE A 482 -1.65 6.65 -20.75
C ILE A 482 -0.92 5.31 -20.66
N TYR A 483 0.36 5.30 -21.07
CA TYR A 483 1.17 4.10 -21.00
C TYR A 483 1.73 3.91 -19.60
N SER A 484 1.55 2.75 -19.02
CA SER A 484 2.06 2.46 -17.69
C SER A 484 2.80 1.14 -17.57
N ARG A 485 3.57 1.03 -16.49
CA ARG A 485 4.28 -0.18 -16.08
C ARG A 485 4.24 -0.33 -14.57
N MET A 486 4.27 -1.58 -14.11
CA MET A 486 4.51 -1.95 -12.72
C MET A 486 5.98 -2.30 -12.51
N TYR A 487 6.55 -1.82 -11.43
CA TYR A 487 7.91 -2.09 -10.95
C TYR A 487 9.01 -2.04 -12.01
N PRO A 488 8.98 -1.08 -12.96
CA PRO A 488 9.99 -1.01 -13.99
C PRO A 488 11.36 -0.71 -13.38
N THR A 489 12.42 -1.27 -13.97
CA THR A 489 13.78 -0.87 -13.65
C THR A 489 14.06 0.55 -14.14
N LEU A 490 15.09 1.20 -13.62
CA LEU A 490 15.50 2.53 -14.09
C LEU A 490 15.89 2.53 -15.58
N GLU A 491 16.43 1.40 -16.06
CA GLU A 491 16.80 1.19 -17.46
C GLU A 491 15.56 1.09 -18.34
N GLU A 492 14.52 0.40 -17.89
CA GLU A 492 13.23 0.30 -18.59
C GLU A 492 12.55 1.66 -18.69
N VAL A 493 12.51 2.41 -17.57
CA VAL A 493 11.97 3.78 -17.57
C VAL A 493 12.70 4.65 -18.60
N ALA A 494 14.04 4.61 -18.60
CA ALA A 494 14.85 5.37 -19.55
C ALA A 494 14.56 4.93 -21.00
N ALA A 495 14.46 3.63 -21.26
CA ALA A 495 14.16 3.11 -22.61
C ALA A 495 12.82 3.60 -23.14
N VAL A 496 11.77 3.61 -22.32
CA VAL A 496 10.44 4.13 -22.69
C VAL A 496 10.47 5.64 -22.94
N LEU A 497 11.19 6.39 -22.10
CA LEU A 497 11.22 7.86 -22.18
C LEU A 497 12.08 8.37 -23.34
N ASP A 498 13.26 7.78 -23.54
CA ASP A 498 14.24 8.17 -24.54
C ASP A 498 14.00 7.54 -25.92
N ASP A 499 12.97 6.71 -26.05
CA ASP A 499 12.58 6.04 -27.27
C ASP A 499 13.71 5.17 -27.88
N THR A 500 14.49 4.57 -27.01
CA THR A 500 15.46 3.54 -27.38
C THR A 500 14.74 2.22 -27.68
N ASP A 501 15.44 1.27 -28.34
CA ASP A 501 14.80 0.04 -28.76
C ASP A 501 14.27 -0.78 -27.58
N LEU A 502 12.96 -0.65 -27.30
CA LEU A 502 12.26 -1.39 -26.25
C LEU A 502 12.44 -2.92 -26.35
N HIS A 503 12.83 -3.43 -27.53
CA HIS A 503 13.08 -4.86 -27.73
C HIS A 503 14.52 -5.30 -27.49
N ALA A 504 15.48 -4.37 -27.58
CA ALA A 504 16.89 -4.70 -27.48
C ALA A 504 17.45 -4.54 -26.06
N GLU A 505 16.87 -3.65 -25.27
CA GLU A 505 17.40 -3.25 -23.95
C GLU A 505 16.48 -3.61 -22.78
N VAL A 506 15.21 -3.89 -23.07
CA VAL A 506 14.22 -4.28 -22.07
C VAL A 506 13.80 -5.71 -22.37
N ALA A 507 13.97 -6.58 -21.39
CA ALA A 507 13.44 -7.93 -21.43
C ALA A 507 11.90 -7.85 -21.37
N VAL A 508 11.27 -7.63 -22.49
CA VAL A 508 9.81 -7.60 -22.62
C VAL A 508 9.33 -9.03 -22.79
N PRO A 509 8.37 -9.47 -21.98
CA PRO A 509 7.72 -10.77 -22.13
C PRO A 509 7.32 -11.09 -23.56
N THR A 510 7.46 -12.34 -23.99
CA THR A 510 7.22 -12.74 -25.38
C THR A 510 5.82 -12.37 -25.86
N HIS A 511 4.81 -12.47 -24.98
CA HIS A 511 3.44 -12.06 -25.31
C HIS A 511 3.25 -10.54 -25.34
N VAL A 512 3.99 -9.78 -24.52
CA VAL A 512 4.02 -8.30 -24.59
C VAL A 512 4.79 -7.86 -25.83
N ALA A 513 5.96 -8.46 -26.09
CA ALA A 513 6.73 -8.20 -27.30
C ALA A 513 5.92 -8.39 -28.58
N ALA A 514 5.05 -9.40 -28.61
CA ALA A 514 4.16 -9.65 -29.74
C ALA A 514 3.09 -8.55 -29.93
N ARG A 515 2.78 -7.78 -28.92
CA ARG A 515 1.79 -6.67 -28.95
C ARG A 515 2.42 -5.30 -29.16
N VAL A 516 3.72 -5.14 -28.93
CA VAL A 516 4.44 -3.89 -29.17
C VAL A 516 5.02 -3.90 -30.57
N ASP A 517 4.15 -3.82 -31.55
CA ASP A 517 4.52 -3.60 -32.96
C ASP A 517 4.90 -2.13 -33.24
N ASP A 518 5.25 -1.80 -34.48
CA ASP A 518 5.61 -0.42 -34.86
C ASP A 518 4.47 0.59 -34.61
N ALA A 519 3.21 0.17 -34.72
CA ALA A 519 2.06 1.02 -34.46
C ALA A 519 1.87 1.29 -32.96
N ALA A 520 2.04 0.27 -32.13
CA ALA A 520 2.03 0.40 -30.67
C ALA A 520 3.16 1.31 -30.20
N ARG A 521 4.38 1.15 -30.72
CA ARG A 521 5.51 2.05 -30.42
C ARG A 521 5.18 3.50 -30.71
N GLU A 522 4.56 3.78 -31.85
CA GLU A 522 4.19 5.15 -32.23
C GLU A 522 3.11 5.72 -31.30
N ARG A 523 2.18 4.89 -30.79
CA ARG A 523 1.21 5.30 -29.75
C ARG A 523 1.92 5.60 -28.44
N ILE A 524 2.79 4.71 -27.97
CA ILE A 524 3.54 4.86 -26.71
C ILE A 524 4.44 6.11 -26.72
N ARG A 525 5.08 6.42 -27.85
CA ARG A 525 5.89 7.63 -28.02
C ARG A 525 5.11 8.93 -27.80
N ARG A 526 3.82 8.92 -28.10
CA ARG A 526 2.93 10.08 -28.01
C ARG A 526 2.16 10.15 -26.70
N ALA A 527 2.26 9.13 -25.86
CA ALA A 527 1.58 9.05 -24.60
C ALA A 527 2.49 9.49 -23.44
N PRO A 528 1.94 9.98 -22.34
CA PRO A 528 2.67 10.07 -21.09
C PRO A 528 3.00 8.67 -20.57
N PHE A 529 4.08 8.59 -19.80
CA PHE A 529 4.49 7.38 -19.10
C PHE A 529 4.21 7.49 -17.61
N LEU A 530 3.57 6.49 -17.06
CA LEU A 530 3.20 6.41 -15.64
C LEU A 530 3.73 5.11 -15.03
N MET A 531 4.25 5.15 -13.83
CA MET A 531 4.49 3.97 -13.01
C MET A 531 3.27 3.77 -12.10
N CYS A 532 2.30 2.92 -12.52
CA CYS A 532 1.10 2.70 -11.71
C CYS A 532 1.43 2.00 -10.39
N GLU A 533 2.52 1.22 -10.35
CA GLU A 533 3.16 0.70 -9.16
C GLU A 533 4.68 0.74 -9.31
N TYR A 534 5.36 1.18 -8.25
CA TYR A 534 6.82 1.16 -8.20
C TYR A 534 7.30 1.23 -6.75
N LEU A 535 8.57 0.92 -6.50
CA LEU A 535 9.19 0.99 -5.19
C LEU A 535 8.39 0.20 -4.13
N HIS A 536 8.27 -1.12 -4.31
CA HIS A 536 7.61 -2.00 -3.35
C HIS A 536 8.19 -1.81 -1.94
N ALA A 537 7.37 -1.32 -1.01
CA ALA A 537 7.83 -0.76 0.27
C ALA A 537 7.91 -1.80 1.40
N MET A 538 7.80 -3.06 1.09
CA MET A 538 7.73 -4.17 2.06
C MET A 538 8.91 -4.19 3.04
N GLY A 539 8.59 -4.20 4.33
CA GLY A 539 9.55 -4.32 5.41
C GLY A 539 10.50 -3.11 5.49
N THR A 540 11.79 -3.38 5.60
CA THR A 540 12.83 -2.34 5.55
C THR A 540 13.08 -1.93 4.10
N GLY A 541 12.29 -1.02 3.60
CA GLY A 541 12.28 -0.51 2.22
C GLY A 541 11.42 0.75 2.12
N PRO A 542 11.25 1.30 0.89
CA PRO A 542 11.95 0.96 -0.33
C PRO A 542 13.32 1.64 -0.50
N GLY A 543 14.27 0.97 -1.17
CA GLY A 543 15.51 1.57 -1.65
C GLY A 543 15.36 2.26 -3.01
N ASN A 544 16.44 2.86 -3.55
CA ASN A 544 16.55 3.42 -4.90
C ASN A 544 15.66 4.64 -5.25
N ALA A 545 14.91 5.22 -4.35
CA ALA A 545 13.96 6.30 -4.63
C ALA A 545 14.58 7.49 -5.39
N ALA A 546 15.83 7.86 -5.06
CA ALA A 546 16.53 8.96 -5.71
C ALA A 546 16.76 8.73 -7.23
N GLY A 547 16.90 7.48 -7.67
CA GLY A 547 17.05 7.12 -9.08
C GLY A 547 15.79 7.45 -9.88
N TYR A 548 14.63 7.06 -9.38
CA TYR A 548 13.34 7.35 -10.00
C TYR A 548 13.01 8.85 -9.97
N ALA A 549 13.28 9.53 -8.86
CA ALA A 549 13.09 10.98 -8.76
C ALA A 549 13.85 11.74 -9.84
N ALA A 550 15.07 11.32 -10.16
CA ALA A 550 15.87 11.94 -11.20
C ALA A 550 15.23 11.82 -12.61
N GLN A 551 14.57 10.71 -12.90
CA GLN A 551 13.92 10.47 -14.20
C GLN A 551 12.57 11.22 -14.33
N MET A 552 11.89 11.54 -13.22
CA MET A 552 10.63 12.27 -13.23
C MET A 552 10.74 13.72 -13.78
N SER A 553 11.94 14.21 -14.02
CA SER A 553 12.15 15.48 -14.71
C SER A 553 11.91 15.43 -16.22
N HIS A 554 11.79 14.23 -16.82
CA HIS A 554 11.49 14.08 -18.25
C HIS A 554 10.03 14.49 -18.53
N PRO A 555 9.75 15.31 -19.55
CA PRO A 555 8.40 15.87 -19.80
C PRO A 555 7.29 14.84 -19.94
N ARG A 556 7.59 13.68 -20.56
CA ARG A 556 6.62 12.59 -20.72
C ARG A 556 6.42 11.75 -19.46
N HIS A 557 7.22 11.94 -18.42
CA HIS A 557 7.08 11.18 -17.19
C HIS A 557 5.98 11.77 -16.31
N ALA A 558 4.83 11.11 -16.26
CA ALA A 558 3.70 11.53 -15.46
C ALA A 558 3.87 11.27 -13.94
N GLY A 559 4.97 10.67 -13.52
CA GLY A 559 5.20 10.28 -12.12
C GLY A 559 4.84 8.84 -11.85
N GLY A 560 4.41 8.53 -10.63
CA GLY A 560 4.02 7.18 -10.25
C GLY A 560 3.41 7.06 -8.87
N PHE A 561 2.96 5.85 -8.55
CA PHE A 561 2.32 5.49 -7.29
C PHE A 561 3.14 4.39 -6.61
N VAL A 562 3.70 4.70 -5.41
CA VAL A 562 4.44 3.71 -4.61
C VAL A 562 3.49 2.58 -4.18
N TRP A 563 3.91 1.36 -4.26
CA TRP A 563 3.25 0.22 -3.65
C TRP A 563 3.86 -0.04 -2.27
N GLU A 564 3.17 0.23 -1.19
CA GLU A 564 1.96 1.00 -1.12
C GLU A 564 1.97 1.95 0.09
N TRP A 565 0.83 2.53 0.46
CA TRP A 565 0.77 3.51 1.54
C TRP A 565 0.93 2.90 2.93
N ARG A 566 0.23 1.78 3.21
CA ARG A 566 0.06 1.29 4.59
C ARG A 566 0.10 -0.23 4.68
N ASP A 567 0.75 -0.76 5.71
CA ASP A 567 0.61 -2.17 6.08
C ASP A 567 -0.83 -2.53 6.43
N HIS A 568 -1.32 -3.66 5.93
CA HIS A 568 -2.66 -4.17 6.19
C HIS A 568 -2.71 -5.19 7.33
N ALA A 569 -1.72 -5.24 8.22
CA ALA A 569 -1.73 -6.14 9.36
C ALA A 569 -2.99 -5.97 10.22
N LEU A 570 -3.60 -7.09 10.61
CA LEU A 570 -4.78 -7.13 11.46
C LEU A 570 -4.41 -7.48 12.90
N TRP A 571 -5.19 -6.96 13.87
CA TRP A 571 -5.00 -7.31 15.25
C TRP A 571 -5.52 -8.73 15.55
N ARG A 572 -4.66 -9.57 16.13
CA ARG A 572 -5.01 -10.88 16.69
C ARG A 572 -4.83 -10.86 18.21
N THR A 573 -5.76 -11.49 18.94
CA THR A 573 -5.61 -11.70 20.39
C THR A 573 -4.82 -12.98 20.63
N LEU A 574 -3.71 -12.87 21.35
CA LEU A 574 -2.86 -14.00 21.72
C LEU A 574 -3.44 -14.80 22.89
N SER A 575 -2.87 -15.97 23.16
CA SER A 575 -3.33 -16.88 24.22
C SER A 575 -3.23 -16.31 25.63
N ASP A 576 -2.36 -15.33 25.85
CA ASP A 576 -2.20 -14.61 27.12
C ASP A 576 -3.14 -13.40 27.28
N GLY A 577 -3.95 -13.09 26.22
CA GLY A 577 -4.87 -11.97 26.16
C GLY A 577 -4.26 -10.68 25.65
N SER A 578 -2.99 -10.62 25.34
CA SER A 578 -2.35 -9.50 24.64
C SER A 578 -2.75 -9.48 23.17
N ARG A 579 -2.44 -8.38 22.46
CA ARG A 579 -2.74 -8.23 21.03
C ARG A 579 -1.46 -8.06 20.23
N ALA A 580 -1.36 -8.77 19.12
CA ALA A 580 -0.27 -8.64 18.14
C ALA A 580 -0.84 -8.28 16.77
N LEU A 581 -0.06 -7.53 15.98
CA LEU A 581 -0.32 -7.34 14.55
C LEU A 581 0.07 -8.63 13.83
N SER A 582 -0.78 -9.08 12.95
CA SER A 582 -0.70 -10.38 12.31
C SER A 582 -0.89 -10.26 10.79
N TYR A 583 -0.37 -11.24 10.07
CA TYR A 583 -0.37 -11.31 8.62
C TYR A 583 -0.90 -12.67 8.13
N GLY A 584 -0.87 -12.95 6.84
CA GLY A 584 -1.40 -14.18 6.25
C GLY A 584 -0.80 -15.46 6.84
N GLY A 585 -1.66 -16.44 7.16
CA GLY A 585 -1.33 -17.68 7.86
C GLY A 585 -1.53 -17.63 9.38
N ASP A 586 -1.61 -16.44 9.98
CA ASP A 586 -1.73 -16.28 11.43
C ASP A 586 -3.12 -16.60 11.98
N PHE A 587 -4.12 -16.63 11.13
CA PHE A 587 -5.50 -16.93 11.48
C PHE A 587 -5.89 -18.38 11.18
N GLY A 588 -4.93 -19.19 10.67
CA GLY A 588 -5.10 -20.61 10.43
C GLY A 588 -5.55 -20.96 9.01
N GLU A 589 -5.52 -20.01 8.11
CA GLU A 589 -5.74 -20.22 6.66
C GLU A 589 -4.62 -21.10 6.07
N GLU A 590 -4.99 -22.06 5.22
CA GLU A 590 -4.05 -23.00 4.59
C GLU A 590 -3.43 -22.42 3.30
N VAL A 591 -4.15 -21.55 2.60
CA VAL A 591 -3.69 -20.82 1.42
C VAL A 591 -3.48 -19.37 1.82
N HIS A 592 -2.25 -18.89 1.74
CA HIS A 592 -1.92 -17.51 2.11
C HIS A 592 -0.55 -17.10 1.57
N ASP A 593 -0.35 -15.80 1.37
CA ASP A 593 0.91 -15.20 0.91
C ASP A 593 1.72 -14.52 2.03
N GLY A 594 1.45 -14.91 3.29
CA GLY A 594 2.26 -14.51 4.45
C GLY A 594 2.23 -13.00 4.70
N ASN A 595 3.42 -12.40 4.86
CA ASN A 595 3.55 -11.00 5.21
C ASN A 595 3.60 -10.04 4.00
N PHE A 596 3.23 -10.48 2.79
CA PHE A 596 3.06 -9.57 1.65
C PHE A 596 1.98 -8.50 1.90
N VAL A 597 1.03 -8.77 2.75
CA VAL A 597 0.03 -7.80 3.25
C VAL A 597 0.65 -6.65 4.09
N CYS A 598 1.97 -6.67 4.34
CA CYS A 598 2.70 -5.67 5.12
C CYS A 598 3.80 -5.02 4.27
N ASP A 599 3.42 -4.22 3.31
CA ASP A 599 4.26 -3.59 2.30
C ASP A 599 4.06 -2.06 2.21
N GLY A 600 3.61 -1.46 3.30
CA GLY A 600 3.33 -0.04 3.42
C GLY A 600 4.56 0.84 3.65
N LEU A 601 4.48 2.09 3.17
CA LEU A 601 5.38 3.17 3.59
C LEU A 601 5.19 3.50 5.08
N VAL A 602 3.99 3.29 5.61
CA VAL A 602 3.69 3.43 7.04
C VAL A 602 3.17 2.13 7.61
N ASP A 603 3.44 1.87 8.88
CA ASP A 603 2.88 0.70 9.56
C ASP A 603 1.35 0.82 9.75
N ALA A 604 0.71 -0.25 10.20
CA ALA A 604 -0.72 -0.28 10.48
C ALA A 604 -1.19 0.75 11.53
N ARG A 605 -0.26 1.40 12.24
CA ARG A 605 -0.49 2.47 13.24
C ARG A 605 -0.15 3.86 12.71
N SER A 606 0.10 4.02 11.40
CA SER A 606 0.50 5.28 10.74
C SER A 606 1.90 5.80 11.11
N ARG A 607 2.83 4.94 11.52
CA ARG A 607 4.23 5.32 11.76
C ARG A 607 5.04 5.10 10.49
N PRO A 608 5.71 6.13 9.97
CA PRO A 608 6.55 6.00 8.79
C PRO A 608 7.76 5.10 9.05
N TYR A 609 8.08 4.23 8.10
CA TYR A 609 9.31 3.48 8.06
C TYR A 609 10.49 4.32 7.52
N ALA A 610 11.70 3.83 7.66
CA ALA A 610 12.89 4.50 7.17
C ALA A 610 12.87 4.79 5.67
N GLY A 611 12.37 3.81 4.88
CA GLY A 611 12.20 3.95 3.43
C GLY A 611 11.30 5.11 3.04
N THR A 612 10.29 5.39 3.84
CA THR A 612 9.40 6.54 3.64
C THR A 612 10.17 7.85 3.64
N TRP A 613 11.05 8.05 4.61
CA TRP A 613 11.83 9.28 4.70
C TRP A 613 12.81 9.45 3.56
N ALA A 614 13.42 8.34 3.10
CA ALA A 614 14.28 8.35 1.92
C ALA A 614 13.50 8.69 0.64
N TRP A 615 12.29 8.13 0.49
CA TRP A 615 11.39 8.44 -0.62
C TRP A 615 10.92 9.90 -0.57
N VAL A 616 10.43 10.38 0.57
CA VAL A 616 9.99 11.78 0.74
C VAL A 616 11.14 12.75 0.44
N ALA A 617 12.34 12.45 0.93
CA ALA A 617 13.52 13.30 0.66
C ALA A 617 13.90 13.37 -0.82
N ALA A 618 13.64 12.30 -1.58
CA ALA A 618 13.87 12.26 -3.01
C ALA A 618 12.79 12.99 -3.82
N MET A 619 11.52 12.83 -3.44
CA MET A 619 10.36 13.30 -4.21
C MET A 619 9.87 14.70 -3.78
N ALA A 620 9.96 15.01 -2.49
CA ALA A 620 9.44 16.23 -1.88
C ALA A 620 10.36 16.72 -0.73
N PRO A 621 11.57 17.17 -1.03
CA PRO A 621 12.59 17.49 -0.01
C PRO A 621 12.18 18.61 0.97
N ASP A 622 11.22 19.44 0.59
CA ASP A 622 10.69 20.53 1.43
C ASP A 622 9.38 20.13 2.15
N ALA A 623 9.00 18.86 2.12
CA ALA A 623 7.78 18.37 2.75
C ALA A 623 7.76 18.67 4.26
N PRO A 624 6.66 19.24 4.82
CA PRO A 624 6.59 19.60 6.23
C PRO A 624 6.90 18.46 7.19
N ALA A 625 6.45 17.24 6.87
CA ALA A 625 6.70 16.06 7.69
C ALA A 625 8.19 15.68 7.74
N LEU A 626 8.91 15.77 6.60
CA LEU A 626 10.35 15.52 6.57
C LEU A 626 11.13 16.57 7.38
N VAL A 627 10.79 17.85 7.19
CA VAL A 627 11.42 18.94 7.93
C VAL A 627 11.21 18.74 9.44
N GLN A 628 10.01 18.33 9.85
CA GLN A 628 9.72 18.02 11.25
C GLN A 628 10.53 16.81 11.74
N ALA A 629 10.58 15.71 10.97
CA ALA A 629 11.33 14.50 11.32
C ALA A 629 12.83 14.79 11.50
N LEU A 630 13.44 15.59 10.61
CA LEU A 630 14.83 16.02 10.71
C LEU A 630 15.06 16.89 11.94
N ASN A 631 14.13 17.80 12.26
CA ASN A 631 14.20 18.64 13.46
C ASN A 631 14.06 17.81 14.74
N ASP A 632 13.13 16.88 14.79
CA ASP A 632 12.90 16.00 15.95
C ASP A 632 14.10 15.09 16.19
N ALA A 633 14.65 14.49 15.14
CA ALA A 633 15.82 13.64 15.22
C ALA A 633 17.07 14.40 15.63
N GLY A 634 17.19 15.70 15.26
CA GLY A 634 18.28 16.60 15.64
C GLY A 634 18.05 17.47 16.88
N SER A 635 16.87 17.34 17.55
CA SER A 635 16.44 18.24 18.64
C SER A 635 17.12 17.96 19.99
N GLY A 636 17.92 16.90 20.11
CA GLY A 636 18.75 16.67 21.28
C GLY A 636 19.61 17.91 21.55
N ARG A 637 19.63 18.43 22.81
CA ARG A 637 20.63 19.44 23.15
C ARG A 637 21.99 18.89 22.79
N ASP A 638 22.68 19.60 21.87
CA ASP A 638 23.97 19.25 21.35
C ASP A 638 24.91 18.91 22.53
N ASP A 639 25.39 17.67 22.57
CA ASP A 639 26.31 17.25 23.62
C ASP A 639 27.70 17.79 23.25
N GLU A 640 28.00 19.03 23.72
CA GLU A 640 29.30 19.67 23.54
C GLU A 640 30.42 18.73 23.97
N ARG A 641 30.15 17.86 24.96
CA ARG A 641 31.12 16.86 25.44
C ARG A 641 31.39 15.80 24.36
N LEU A 642 30.36 15.25 23.71
CA LEU A 642 30.53 14.23 22.66
C LEU A 642 31.30 14.83 21.46
N ARG A 643 30.99 16.05 21.06
CA ARG A 643 31.73 16.79 20.04
C ARG A 643 33.18 17.04 20.43
N SER A 644 33.39 17.42 21.68
CA SER A 644 34.73 17.62 22.22
C SER A 644 35.54 16.34 22.20
N LEU A 645 34.96 15.22 22.60
CA LEU A 645 35.58 13.90 22.57
C LEU A 645 35.87 13.41 21.13
N ALA A 646 34.92 13.62 20.22
CA ALA A 646 35.11 13.31 18.81
C ALA A 646 36.28 14.08 18.16
N SER A 647 36.56 15.27 18.67
CA SER A 647 37.62 16.15 18.18
C SER A 647 38.93 16.07 18.99
N ALA A 648 38.90 15.33 20.11
CA ALA A 648 40.05 15.24 20.99
C ALA A 648 41.21 14.46 20.36
N PRO A 649 42.48 14.85 20.59
CA PRO A 649 43.62 14.09 20.09
C PRO A 649 43.67 12.69 20.73
N VAL A 650 43.94 11.68 19.90
CA VAL A 650 44.16 10.31 20.36
C VAL A 650 45.68 10.11 20.53
N GLU A 651 46.11 9.98 21.77
CA GLU A 651 47.55 9.86 22.09
C GLU A 651 47.89 8.43 22.54
N PRO A 652 49.04 7.87 22.12
CA PRO A 652 49.51 6.59 22.63
C PRO A 652 49.69 6.61 24.15
N ALA A 653 49.19 5.60 24.83
CA ALA A 653 49.40 5.39 26.26
C ALA A 653 50.39 4.25 26.47
N ARG A 654 51.21 4.35 27.56
CA ARG A 654 52.15 3.30 27.96
C ARG A 654 51.81 2.83 29.38
N PRO A 655 50.92 1.83 29.54
CA PRO A 655 50.67 1.24 30.83
C PRO A 655 51.95 0.56 31.35
N HIS A 656 52.21 0.63 32.65
CA HIS A 656 53.37 0.01 33.29
C HIS A 656 53.10 -1.43 33.73
N SER A 657 51.85 -1.88 33.63
CA SER A 657 51.41 -3.23 33.93
C SER A 657 50.16 -3.61 33.13
N GLU A 658 49.85 -4.92 33.08
CA GLU A 658 48.61 -5.40 32.46
C GLU A 658 47.34 -4.83 33.16
N ASP A 659 47.37 -4.64 34.46
CA ASP A 659 46.28 -4.09 35.26
C ASP A 659 45.99 -2.62 34.96
N GLU A 660 46.95 -1.88 34.42
CA GLU A 660 46.79 -0.47 34.01
C GLU A 660 46.20 -0.33 32.59
N ARG A 661 46.06 -1.43 31.84
CA ARG A 661 45.47 -1.38 30.51
C ARG A 661 43.98 -1.06 30.57
N PRO A 662 43.46 -0.18 29.69
CA PRO A 662 42.05 0.13 29.62
C PRO A 662 41.18 -1.03 29.06
N TYR A 663 41.78 -2.18 28.78
CA TYR A 663 41.15 -3.37 28.25
C TYR A 663 41.80 -4.65 28.76
N ALA A 664 41.11 -5.76 28.63
CA ALA A 664 41.64 -7.10 28.90
C ALA A 664 41.38 -8.06 27.73
N LEU A 665 42.34 -8.95 27.51
CA LEU A 665 42.29 -10.01 26.52
C LEU A 665 42.25 -11.39 27.21
N ASP A 666 41.58 -12.35 26.56
CA ASP A 666 41.65 -13.77 27.03
C ASP A 666 43.00 -14.43 26.67
N SER A 667 43.18 -15.67 27.05
CA SER A 667 44.37 -16.46 26.75
C SER A 667 44.62 -16.70 25.26
N ARG A 668 43.70 -16.36 24.39
CA ARG A 668 43.79 -16.44 22.93
C ARG A 668 43.98 -15.08 22.28
N GLY A 669 44.11 -14.02 23.07
CA GLY A 669 44.27 -12.65 22.61
C GLY A 669 43.00 -11.94 22.18
N ARG A 670 41.82 -12.42 22.55
CA ARG A 670 40.54 -11.82 22.22
C ARG A 670 40.10 -10.84 23.28
N LEU A 671 39.48 -9.76 22.85
CA LEU A 671 38.94 -8.74 23.76
C LEU A 671 37.78 -9.29 24.59
N VAL A 672 37.90 -9.17 25.91
CA VAL A 672 36.89 -9.63 26.86
C VAL A 672 36.39 -8.53 27.79
N ARG A 673 37.07 -7.37 27.85
CA ARG A 673 36.72 -6.25 28.72
C ARG A 673 37.27 -4.93 28.19
N VAL A 674 36.53 -3.86 28.30
CA VAL A 674 36.97 -2.47 28.11
C VAL A 674 36.59 -1.69 29.38
N GLY A 675 37.60 -1.07 30.03
CA GLY A 675 37.39 -0.55 31.38
C GLY A 675 36.86 -1.66 32.33
N GLY A 676 35.76 -1.45 32.97
CA GLY A 676 35.03 -2.46 33.79
C GLY A 676 33.97 -3.27 33.06
N LEU A 677 33.64 -2.91 31.78
CA LEU A 677 32.55 -3.50 31.03
C LEU A 677 33.00 -4.78 30.30
N PRO A 678 32.33 -5.93 30.52
CA PRO A 678 32.53 -7.12 29.70
C PRO A 678 32.12 -6.83 28.25
N VAL A 679 32.93 -7.27 27.30
CA VAL A 679 32.63 -7.13 25.86
C VAL A 679 33.04 -8.38 25.11
N SER A 680 32.37 -8.64 23.99
CA SER A 680 32.82 -9.60 22.98
C SER A 680 32.83 -8.90 21.62
N VAL A 681 33.90 -9.10 20.82
CA VAL A 681 34.00 -8.51 19.48
C VAL A 681 34.23 -9.61 18.46
N GLU A 682 33.43 -9.59 17.39
CA GLU A 682 33.46 -10.58 16.33
C GLU A 682 33.35 -9.94 14.96
N LEU A 683 33.81 -10.63 13.91
CA LEU A 683 33.54 -10.28 12.52
C LEU A 683 32.05 -10.48 12.24
N SER A 684 31.41 -9.51 11.60
CA SER A 684 30.05 -9.59 11.12
C SER A 684 29.99 -9.49 9.58
N VAL A 685 29.45 -10.51 8.94
CA VAL A 685 29.22 -10.60 7.48
C VAL A 685 27.82 -11.04 7.14
N PHE A 686 26.92 -11.00 8.11
CA PHE A 686 25.52 -11.42 7.97
C PHE A 686 24.61 -10.39 8.64
N ARG A 687 23.44 -10.14 8.04
CA ARG A 687 22.33 -9.38 8.66
C ARG A 687 21.10 -10.28 8.73
N ALA A 688 20.17 -9.97 9.61
CA ALA A 688 18.84 -10.57 9.56
C ALA A 688 18.21 -10.20 8.21
N PRO A 689 17.89 -11.17 7.34
CA PRO A 689 17.40 -10.86 6.00
C PRO A 689 16.12 -10.02 6.06
N THR A 690 16.12 -8.91 5.31
CA THR A 690 14.91 -8.11 5.08
C THR A 690 13.97 -8.85 4.14
N ASP A 691 12.73 -8.40 4.04
CA ASP A 691 11.78 -8.96 3.07
C ASP A 691 12.30 -8.79 1.63
N ASN A 692 12.98 -7.70 1.33
CA ASN A 692 13.66 -7.50 0.06
C ASN A 692 14.82 -8.48 -0.18
N ASP A 693 15.57 -8.87 0.86
CA ASP A 693 16.60 -9.91 0.78
C ASP A 693 15.99 -11.30 0.53
N ARG A 694 14.77 -11.55 1.02
CA ARG A 694 14.00 -12.78 0.83
C ARG A 694 13.31 -12.81 -0.52
N GLY A 695 13.05 -11.65 -1.10
CA GLY A 695 12.44 -11.48 -2.40
C GLY A 695 13.27 -12.11 -3.52
N ARG A 696 12.60 -12.63 -4.53
CA ARG A 696 13.22 -13.39 -5.61
C ARG A 696 13.50 -12.56 -6.86
N GLY A 697 13.19 -11.27 -6.81
CA GLY A 697 13.40 -10.30 -7.89
C GLY A 697 12.10 -9.80 -8.47
N PRO A 698 12.15 -8.98 -9.54
CA PRO A 698 10.95 -8.41 -10.13
C PRO A 698 9.95 -9.50 -10.43
N VAL A 699 8.73 -9.31 -10.01
CA VAL A 699 7.61 -10.13 -10.47
C VAL A 699 7.34 -9.67 -11.89
N ASP A 700 7.43 -10.60 -12.83
CA ASP A 700 6.97 -10.32 -14.16
C ASP A 700 5.48 -10.65 -14.23
N TYR A 701 4.65 -9.64 -14.01
CA TYR A 701 3.19 -9.75 -14.14
C TYR A 701 2.72 -10.21 -15.52
N TRP A 702 3.66 -10.44 -16.43
CA TRP A 702 3.38 -10.81 -17.81
C TRP A 702 3.66 -12.28 -18.12
N GLY A 703 3.92 -13.10 -17.09
CA GLY A 703 4.05 -14.53 -17.21
C GLY A 703 5.36 -15.01 -17.83
N ILE A 704 6.44 -14.22 -17.72
CA ILE A 704 7.73 -14.64 -18.23
C ILE A 704 8.64 -15.08 -17.11
N SER A 705 9.21 -16.29 -17.29
CA SER A 705 10.15 -16.79 -16.33
C SER A 705 11.49 -16.05 -16.37
N ALA A 706 12.07 -15.86 -15.20
CA ALA A 706 13.44 -15.36 -15.09
C ALA A 706 14.45 -16.21 -15.85
N ASP A 707 14.15 -17.50 -16.07
CA ASP A 707 14.98 -18.40 -16.83
C ASP A 707 14.89 -18.16 -18.33
N ASP A 708 13.75 -17.67 -18.82
CA ASP A 708 13.57 -17.27 -20.23
C ASP A 708 14.21 -15.92 -20.52
N LEU A 709 14.36 -15.07 -19.51
CA LEU A 709 14.91 -13.72 -19.61
C LEU A 709 16.25 -13.54 -18.87
N GLY A 710 16.77 -14.60 -18.27
CA GLY A 710 17.92 -14.48 -17.37
C GLY A 710 17.49 -13.98 -15.98
N PRO A 711 18.36 -13.29 -15.24
CA PRO A 711 18.12 -12.99 -13.81
C PRO A 711 17.02 -11.95 -13.53
N LEU A 712 16.26 -11.51 -14.49
CA LEU A 712 15.31 -10.41 -14.38
C LEU A 712 13.85 -10.84 -14.20
N GLY A 713 13.49 -12.06 -14.59
CA GLY A 713 12.10 -12.45 -14.63
C GLY A 713 11.63 -13.18 -13.38
N VAL A 714 10.40 -13.00 -13.02
CA VAL A 714 9.63 -13.88 -12.16
C VAL A 714 8.41 -14.28 -12.96
N GLY A 715 8.62 -15.13 -13.92
CA GLY A 715 7.50 -15.82 -14.54
C GLY A 715 7.22 -17.11 -13.78
N ARG A 716 6.32 -17.90 -14.26
CA ARG A 716 6.02 -19.23 -13.76
C ARG A 716 7.13 -20.25 -13.97
N GLY A 717 8.34 -19.84 -14.02
CA GLY A 717 9.49 -20.69 -13.84
C GLY A 717 9.81 -20.80 -12.34
N GLU A 718 10.77 -21.61 -11.98
CA GLU A 718 11.36 -21.56 -10.65
C GLU A 718 11.83 -20.14 -10.40
N ARG A 719 11.19 -19.45 -9.47
CA ARG A 719 11.58 -18.11 -9.02
C ARG A 719 13.06 -18.07 -8.73
N GLY A 720 13.77 -17.07 -9.19
CA GLY A 720 15.20 -16.88 -8.95
C GLY A 720 15.58 -17.04 -7.48
N THR A 721 16.82 -17.38 -7.22
CA THR A 721 17.30 -17.57 -5.84
C THR A 721 17.42 -16.21 -5.13
N SER A 722 16.76 -16.04 -4.00
CA SER A 722 16.86 -14.81 -3.20
C SER A 722 18.27 -14.60 -2.63
N HIS A 723 18.59 -13.37 -2.24
CA HIS A 723 19.85 -13.08 -1.54
C HIS A 723 19.95 -13.85 -0.23
N ALA A 724 18.87 -13.90 0.54
CA ALA A 724 18.80 -14.67 1.80
C ALA A 724 19.15 -16.15 1.57
N MET A 725 18.57 -16.80 0.56
CA MET A 725 18.87 -18.19 0.22
C MET A 725 20.34 -18.38 -0.18
N ARG A 726 20.94 -17.44 -0.92
CA ARG A 726 22.37 -17.48 -1.30
C ARG A 726 23.27 -17.34 -0.07
N TRP A 727 22.92 -16.45 0.87
CA TRP A 727 23.66 -16.27 2.11
C TRP A 727 23.55 -17.47 3.06
N GLU A 728 22.38 -18.09 3.13
CA GLU A 728 22.15 -19.32 3.87
C GLU A 728 22.93 -20.50 3.27
N ALA A 729 22.86 -20.67 1.95
CA ALA A 729 23.62 -21.69 1.23
C ALA A 729 25.12 -21.53 1.44
N ALA A 730 25.61 -20.29 1.44
CA ALA A 730 26.99 -19.93 1.75
C ALA A 730 27.30 -19.99 3.26
N ARG A 731 26.30 -20.20 4.10
CA ARG A 731 26.42 -20.30 5.58
C ARG A 731 27.08 -19.09 6.23
N LEU A 732 26.84 -17.89 5.72
CA LEU A 732 27.46 -16.67 6.24
C LEU A 732 27.10 -16.40 7.70
N HIS A 733 25.92 -16.85 8.16
CA HIS A 733 25.46 -16.77 9.56
C HIS A 733 26.16 -17.75 10.52
N LEU A 734 27.08 -18.61 10.02
CA LEU A 734 27.72 -19.69 10.79
C LEU A 734 29.25 -19.58 10.82
N LEU A 735 29.81 -18.37 10.68
CA LEU A 735 31.27 -18.19 10.69
C LEU A 735 31.96 -18.93 11.84
N ARG A 736 33.08 -19.53 11.54
CA ARG A 736 33.98 -20.19 12.50
C ARG A 736 35.35 -19.54 12.41
N ARG A 737 36.00 -19.40 13.54
CA ARG A 737 37.30 -18.78 13.67
C ARG A 737 38.39 -19.76 14.10
N ARG A 738 39.58 -19.56 13.61
CA ARG A 738 40.80 -20.29 13.97
C ARG A 738 41.93 -19.33 14.25
N LEU A 739 42.55 -19.43 15.42
CA LEU A 739 43.73 -18.66 15.74
C LEU A 739 44.89 -19.04 14.78
N VAL A 740 45.54 -18.03 14.21
CA VAL A 740 46.72 -18.17 13.34
C VAL A 740 47.99 -17.79 14.12
N SER A 741 48.01 -16.58 14.68
CA SER A 741 49.10 -16.12 15.53
C SER A 741 48.62 -15.11 16.56
N LEU A 742 49.41 -15.01 17.66
CA LEU A 742 49.27 -13.95 18.67
C LEU A 742 50.65 -13.46 19.01
N GLU A 743 50.89 -12.20 18.73
CA GLU A 743 52.19 -11.53 18.92
C GLU A 743 51.94 -10.16 19.57
N GLY A 744 52.94 -9.62 20.21
CA GLY A 744 52.88 -8.26 20.71
C GLY A 744 53.59 -8.04 22.03
N ASP A 745 53.56 -6.80 22.48
CA ASP A 745 54.13 -6.33 23.72
C ASP A 745 53.14 -5.44 24.51
N GLU A 746 53.63 -4.67 25.45
CA GLU A 746 52.82 -3.75 26.25
C GLU A 746 52.19 -2.62 25.44
N SER A 747 52.76 -2.26 24.30
CA SER A 747 52.33 -1.14 23.44
C SER A 747 51.33 -1.56 22.37
N CYS A 748 51.37 -2.81 21.96
CA CYS A 748 50.47 -3.34 20.93
C CYS A 748 50.38 -4.86 21.03
N GLN A 749 49.15 -5.36 21.04
CA GLN A 749 48.86 -6.81 20.88
C GLN A 749 48.25 -7.02 19.50
N CYS A 750 48.77 -7.99 18.76
CA CYS A 750 48.36 -8.34 17.42
C CYS A 750 47.85 -9.78 17.38
N LEU A 751 46.56 -9.96 17.15
CA LEU A 751 45.90 -11.24 17.00
C LEU A 751 45.58 -11.47 15.53
N VAL A 752 45.99 -12.59 14.96
CA VAL A 752 45.62 -13.00 13.60
C VAL A 752 44.71 -14.21 13.67
N GLU A 753 43.58 -14.11 13.07
CA GLU A 753 42.55 -15.18 12.99
C GLU A 753 42.14 -15.46 11.55
N ARG A 754 41.84 -16.70 11.26
CA ARG A 754 41.16 -17.15 10.03
C ARG A 754 39.68 -17.36 10.33
N TRP A 755 38.80 -16.67 9.60
CA TRP A 755 37.36 -16.80 9.68
C TRP A 755 36.80 -17.41 8.40
N SER A 756 35.93 -18.43 8.50
CA SER A 756 35.36 -19.11 7.34
C SER A 756 34.01 -19.76 7.70
N PRO A 757 33.04 -19.78 6.80
CA PRO A 757 31.83 -20.56 7.00
C PRO A 757 32.14 -22.07 6.99
N PRO A 758 31.34 -22.92 7.67
CA PRO A 758 31.46 -24.36 7.58
C PRO A 758 31.32 -24.88 6.14
N ALA A 759 32.17 -25.85 5.76
CA ALA A 759 32.20 -26.48 4.45
C ALA A 759 32.44 -25.51 3.26
N ALA A 760 32.98 -24.32 3.53
CA ALA A 760 33.33 -23.34 2.49
C ALA A 760 34.81 -23.38 2.18
N HIS A 761 35.17 -23.07 0.92
CA HIS A 761 36.56 -22.88 0.47
C HIS A 761 36.95 -21.40 0.38
N PHE A 762 36.11 -20.52 0.92
CA PHE A 762 36.38 -19.08 1.04
C PHE A 762 36.40 -18.64 2.50
N GLY A 763 36.90 -17.49 2.78
CA GLY A 763 36.95 -16.91 4.13
C GLY A 763 37.76 -15.62 4.14
N ALA A 764 38.14 -15.17 5.33
CA ALA A 764 38.95 -13.98 5.51
C ALA A 764 40.01 -14.20 6.60
N THR A 765 41.17 -13.63 6.40
CA THR A 765 42.21 -13.48 7.43
C THR A 765 42.00 -12.12 8.08
N LEU A 766 41.82 -12.10 9.37
CA LEU A 766 41.66 -10.90 10.17
C LEU A 766 42.88 -10.67 11.02
N THR A 767 43.34 -9.43 11.01
CA THR A 767 44.37 -8.94 11.95
C THR A 767 43.72 -7.93 12.88
N TRP A 768 43.73 -8.26 14.17
CA TRP A 768 43.22 -7.42 15.25
C TRP A 768 44.40 -6.79 15.97
N GLU A 769 44.51 -5.46 15.98
CA GLU A 769 45.50 -4.74 16.74
C GLU A 769 44.87 -4.00 17.91
N TYR A 770 45.35 -4.27 19.11
CA TYR A 770 44.91 -3.66 20.35
C TYR A 770 46.01 -2.76 20.88
N ARG A 771 45.77 -1.45 20.91
CA ARG A 771 46.71 -0.47 21.41
C ARG A 771 46.09 0.35 22.54
N PRO A 772 46.75 0.48 23.71
CA PRO A 772 46.32 1.41 24.74
C PRO A 772 46.56 2.85 24.26
N VAL A 773 45.54 3.69 24.36
CA VAL A 773 45.58 5.09 23.98
C VAL A 773 44.84 5.95 25.03
N ARG A 774 44.88 7.27 24.86
CA ARG A 774 44.07 8.22 25.64
C ARG A 774 43.32 9.13 24.67
N VAL A 775 42.09 9.49 25.05
CA VAL A 775 41.32 10.53 24.41
C VAL A 775 41.17 11.67 25.44
N GLY A 776 41.96 12.70 25.29
CA GLY A 776 42.13 13.65 26.39
C GLY A 776 42.66 12.94 27.64
N ASP A 777 41.90 13.01 28.75
CA ASP A 777 42.25 12.34 30.01
C ASP A 777 41.67 10.90 30.13
N ILE A 778 40.89 10.45 29.18
CA ILE A 778 40.19 9.15 29.25
C ILE A 778 41.11 8.05 28.72
N PRO A 779 41.43 7.01 29.53
CA PRO A 779 42.10 5.81 29.04
C PRO A 779 41.20 5.04 28.08
N ALA A 780 41.72 4.63 26.91
CA ALA A 780 40.96 4.02 25.85
C ALA A 780 41.75 2.92 25.11
N LEU A 781 41.04 2.09 24.42
CA LEU A 781 41.56 1.09 23.47
C LEU A 781 41.46 1.66 22.04
N SER A 782 42.57 1.67 21.31
CA SER A 782 42.53 1.73 19.85
C SER A 782 42.46 0.31 19.30
N LEU A 783 41.36 -0.05 18.71
CA LEU A 783 41.09 -1.32 18.04
C LEU A 783 41.19 -1.12 16.53
N SER A 784 42.18 -1.70 15.87
CA SER A 784 42.25 -1.74 14.41
C SER A 784 42.00 -3.15 13.92
N VAL A 785 41.16 -3.27 12.89
CA VAL A 785 40.73 -4.54 12.29
C VAL A 785 41.01 -4.48 10.79
N SER A 786 41.95 -5.34 10.34
CA SER A 786 42.20 -5.55 8.92
C SER A 786 41.57 -6.85 8.47
N VAL A 787 40.74 -6.80 7.42
CA VAL A 787 40.07 -7.95 6.83
C VAL A 787 40.62 -8.18 5.43
N VAL A 788 41.19 -9.35 5.18
CA VAL A 788 41.70 -9.77 3.86
C VAL A 788 40.93 -11.02 3.43
N PRO A 789 39.96 -10.90 2.53
CA PRO A 789 39.19 -12.04 2.04
C PRO A 789 40.00 -12.90 1.08
N ASP A 790 39.64 -14.19 1.00
CA ASP A 790 40.18 -15.12 0.01
C ASP A 790 39.08 -16.11 -0.44
N GLY A 791 39.34 -16.79 -1.56
CA GLY A 791 38.39 -17.66 -2.19
C GLY A 791 37.27 -16.90 -2.92
N VAL A 792 36.22 -17.61 -3.32
CA VAL A 792 35.09 -17.05 -4.06
C VAL A 792 33.93 -16.85 -3.09
N TRP A 793 33.70 -15.62 -2.70
CA TRP A 793 32.58 -15.21 -1.89
C TRP A 793 31.31 -15.11 -2.74
N PRO A 794 30.10 -15.11 -2.14
CA PRO A 794 28.89 -14.71 -2.83
C PRO A 794 29.06 -13.34 -3.50
N GLU A 795 28.42 -13.14 -4.63
CA GLU A 795 28.50 -11.89 -5.39
C GLU A 795 28.08 -10.68 -4.55
N ARG A 796 27.04 -10.88 -3.71
CA ARG A 796 26.58 -9.92 -2.70
C ARG A 796 26.78 -10.50 -1.30
N VAL A 797 27.26 -9.66 -0.42
CA VAL A 797 27.42 -9.95 1.00
C VAL A 797 26.67 -8.89 1.79
N PRO A 798 25.80 -9.27 2.73
CA PRO A 798 24.86 -8.32 3.34
C PRO A 798 25.54 -7.22 4.15
N ARG A 799 26.70 -7.53 4.74
CA ARG A 799 27.41 -6.60 5.61
C ARG A 799 28.91 -6.97 5.69
N LEU A 800 29.74 -6.00 5.99
CA LEU A 800 31.12 -6.21 6.48
C LEU A 800 31.40 -5.22 7.60
N GLY A 801 31.55 -5.72 8.80
CA GLY A 801 31.79 -4.91 9.97
C GLY A 801 32.24 -5.74 11.16
N VAL A 802 32.20 -5.13 12.32
CA VAL A 802 32.42 -5.77 13.60
C VAL A 802 31.14 -5.71 14.43
N ARG A 803 30.85 -6.78 15.12
CA ARG A 803 29.78 -6.86 16.12
C ARG A 803 30.40 -6.83 17.52
N ILE A 804 29.90 -5.93 18.34
CA ILE A 804 30.27 -5.80 19.74
C ILE A 804 29.03 -6.23 20.57
N GLU A 805 29.22 -7.18 21.47
CA GLU A 805 28.21 -7.60 22.45
C GLU A 805 28.52 -7.00 23.82
N LEU A 806 27.53 -6.36 24.41
CA LEU A 806 27.52 -5.76 25.75
C LEU A 806 26.42 -6.41 26.61
N GLY A 807 26.63 -6.48 27.90
CA GLY A 807 25.59 -6.87 28.84
C GLY A 807 24.72 -5.68 29.23
N GLY A 808 23.48 -5.96 29.67
CA GLY A 808 22.51 -4.96 30.14
C GLY A 808 21.39 -4.70 29.15
N SER A 809 20.19 -4.53 29.67
CA SER A 809 18.95 -4.39 28.90
C SER A 809 18.52 -2.94 28.67
N SER A 810 19.03 -1.99 29.47
CA SER A 810 18.60 -0.57 29.41
C SER A 810 19.76 0.32 29.00
N TRP A 811 19.72 0.80 27.76
CA TRP A 811 20.74 1.65 27.19
C TRP A 811 20.14 2.87 26.50
N GLU A 812 20.76 4.02 26.68
CA GLU A 812 20.53 5.25 25.94
C GLU A 812 21.71 5.52 25.01
N ALA A 813 21.42 5.79 23.75
CA ALA A 813 22.43 6.17 22.76
C ALA A 813 22.43 7.68 22.51
N SER A 814 23.64 8.25 22.39
CA SER A 814 23.86 9.59 21.85
C SER A 814 24.96 9.51 20.78
N TRP A 815 24.74 10.14 19.64
CA TRP A 815 25.67 9.98 18.51
C TRP A 815 25.83 11.25 17.67
N LEU A 816 26.94 11.31 16.95
CA LEU A 816 27.20 12.24 15.85
C LEU A 816 27.27 11.43 14.55
N GLY A 817 26.48 11.77 13.58
CA GLY A 817 26.31 11.04 12.32
C GLY A 817 24.93 11.29 11.73
N ASP A 818 24.47 10.42 10.85
CA ASP A 818 23.09 10.49 10.37
C ASP A 818 22.12 10.16 11.52
N THR A 819 21.09 10.99 11.70
CA THR A 819 20.12 10.88 12.81
C THR A 819 18.94 9.99 12.46
N LEU A 820 18.64 9.84 11.18
CA LEU A 820 17.61 8.93 10.69
C LEU A 820 18.24 7.60 10.24
N ILE A 821 17.42 6.54 10.27
CA ILE A 821 17.78 5.25 9.69
C ILE A 821 18.03 5.42 8.20
N GLY A 822 19.08 4.79 7.66
CA GLY A 822 19.46 4.86 6.25
C GLY A 822 20.40 3.74 5.85
N TYR A 823 20.34 3.39 4.57
CA TYR A 823 21.20 2.40 3.91
C TYR A 823 21.87 3.06 2.69
N SER A 824 22.74 2.33 2.01
CA SER A 824 23.51 2.89 0.89
C SER A 824 22.62 3.45 -0.23
N ASP A 825 21.44 2.88 -0.44
CA ASP A 825 20.42 3.26 -1.41
C ASP A 825 19.20 3.99 -0.80
N MET A 826 19.25 4.27 0.52
CA MET A 826 18.19 4.94 1.29
C MET A 826 18.79 6.09 2.11
N ARG A 827 19.38 7.08 1.46
CA ARG A 827 19.95 8.25 2.14
C ARG A 827 18.96 9.39 2.22
N VAL A 828 18.91 10.04 3.38
CA VAL A 828 18.12 11.27 3.61
C VAL A 828 19.08 12.46 3.67
N PRO A 829 19.11 13.32 2.65
CA PRO A 829 19.90 14.54 2.70
C PRO A 829 19.52 15.42 3.91
N GLY A 830 20.53 15.92 4.61
CA GLY A 830 20.32 16.76 5.81
C GLY A 830 20.12 15.99 7.12
N ALA A 831 20.11 14.64 7.09
CA ALA A 831 19.99 13.83 8.31
C ALA A 831 21.23 13.89 9.23
N ARG A 832 22.38 14.43 8.76
CA ARG A 832 23.59 14.49 9.56
C ARG A 832 23.47 15.50 10.70
N GLY A 833 23.70 15.03 11.92
CA GLY A 833 23.55 15.84 13.12
C GLY A 833 23.93 15.13 14.40
N TYR A 834 23.36 15.58 15.50
CA TYR A 834 23.41 14.94 16.80
C TYR A 834 22.08 14.24 17.07
N GLY A 835 22.15 12.96 17.39
CA GLY A 835 20.97 12.17 17.76
C GLY A 835 21.08 11.66 19.21
N ARG A 836 19.93 11.46 19.85
CA ARG A 836 19.80 10.86 21.18
C ARG A 836 18.48 10.11 21.29
N ALA A 837 18.52 8.85 21.71
CA ALA A 837 17.34 8.04 21.93
C ALA A 837 17.63 6.85 22.85
N GLU A 838 16.59 6.31 23.47
CA GLU A 838 16.66 4.97 24.06
C GLU A 838 16.90 3.95 22.93
N VAL A 839 17.70 2.92 23.22
CA VAL A 839 18.04 1.90 22.24
C VAL A 839 16.80 1.20 21.67
N SER A 840 15.75 1.03 22.49
CA SER A 840 14.46 0.47 22.06
C SER A 840 13.75 1.22 20.92
N HIS A 841 14.17 2.47 20.62
CA HIS A 841 13.60 3.32 19.58
C HIS A 841 14.55 3.48 18.36
N LEU A 842 15.58 2.63 18.25
CA LEU A 842 16.61 2.81 17.24
C LEU A 842 16.47 1.91 16.01
N TRP A 843 15.40 1.12 15.90
CA TRP A 843 15.09 0.31 14.72
C TRP A 843 13.63 0.42 14.33
N ASP A 844 13.34 0.17 13.06
CA ASP A 844 11.97 0.01 12.56
C ASP A 844 11.37 -1.31 13.07
N VAL A 845 10.13 -1.24 13.54
CA VAL A 845 9.36 -2.40 13.99
C VAL A 845 8.46 -2.82 12.84
N CYS A 846 9.03 -3.44 11.80
CA CYS A 846 8.26 -4.13 10.76
C CYS A 846 7.45 -5.26 11.41
N VAL A 847 6.32 -5.66 10.83
CA VAL A 847 5.47 -6.72 11.44
C VAL A 847 6.25 -8.02 11.58
N ARG A 848 7.08 -8.35 10.58
CA ARG A 848 8.05 -9.45 10.66
C ARG A 848 9.41 -8.94 11.10
N PRO A 849 10.05 -9.52 12.16
CA PRO A 849 11.38 -9.14 12.60
C PRO A 849 12.44 -9.30 11.50
N GLN A 850 13.24 -8.26 11.30
CA GLN A 850 14.30 -8.20 10.28
C GLN A 850 15.34 -7.11 10.61
N GLU A 851 16.38 -6.95 9.80
CA GLU A 851 17.28 -5.80 9.88
C GLU A 851 16.50 -4.51 9.60
N GLY A 852 16.67 -3.48 10.41
CA GLY A 852 15.91 -2.23 10.28
C GLY A 852 16.46 -1.07 11.10
N GLY A 853 17.74 -1.10 11.49
CA GLY A 853 18.27 -0.11 12.45
C GLY A 853 19.49 0.64 12.01
N GLN A 854 19.99 0.47 10.79
CA GLN A 854 21.25 1.09 10.37
C GLN A 854 21.16 2.61 10.26
N ARG A 855 22.20 3.29 10.71
CA ARG A 855 22.48 4.70 10.46
C ARG A 855 23.84 4.84 9.84
N LEU A 856 24.03 5.90 9.03
CA LEU A 856 25.25 6.11 8.28
C LEU A 856 26.10 7.21 8.90
N ASP A 857 27.36 7.25 8.44
CA ASP A 857 28.30 8.32 8.70
C ASP A 857 28.54 8.62 10.19
N LEU A 858 28.62 7.57 11.03
CA LEU A 858 28.94 7.68 12.46
C LEU A 858 30.34 8.29 12.67
N GLU A 859 30.41 9.36 13.45
CA GLU A 859 31.65 10.02 13.90
C GLU A 859 31.95 9.78 15.38
N ALA A 860 30.89 9.65 16.21
CA ALA A 860 31.02 9.35 17.63
C ALA A 860 29.71 8.71 18.14
N LEU A 861 29.83 7.74 19.04
CA LEU A 861 28.72 7.10 19.69
C LEU A 861 29.02 6.96 21.20
N SER A 862 28.07 7.34 22.02
CA SER A 862 28.03 7.09 23.45
C SER A 862 26.82 6.24 23.78
N LEU A 863 27.03 5.07 24.39
CA LEU A 863 25.98 4.21 24.92
C LEU A 863 26.06 4.28 26.45
N ARG A 864 25.00 4.78 27.09
CA ARG A 864 24.93 4.93 28.55
C ARG A 864 23.92 3.92 29.11
N GLY A 865 24.39 3.08 30.02
CA GLY A 865 23.61 2.08 30.72
C GLY A 865 23.92 2.04 32.23
N GLU A 866 23.31 1.10 32.96
CA GLU A 866 23.53 0.95 34.41
C GLU A 866 24.99 0.67 34.78
N ALA A 867 25.76 0.00 33.92
CA ALA A 867 27.16 -0.36 34.14
C ALA A 867 28.16 0.74 33.74
N GLY A 868 27.68 1.92 33.30
CA GLY A 868 28.50 3.06 32.91
C GLY A 868 28.24 3.46 31.44
N GLU A 869 29.16 4.30 30.93
CA GLU A 869 29.09 4.84 29.57
C GLU A 869 30.15 4.18 28.67
N PHE A 870 29.74 3.67 27.53
CA PHE A 870 30.60 3.06 26.51
C PHE A 870 30.75 4.02 25.34
N LEU A 871 31.94 4.53 25.10
CA LEU A 871 32.24 5.51 24.06
C LEU A 871 32.94 4.82 22.88
N ILE A 872 32.54 5.17 21.66
CA ILE A 872 33.16 4.71 20.42
C ILE A 872 33.40 5.90 19.49
N LEU A 873 34.64 6.00 19.01
CA LEU A 873 35.06 7.01 18.05
C LEU A 873 35.71 6.31 16.84
N PRO A 874 35.00 6.16 15.73
CA PRO A 874 35.57 5.64 14.49
C PRO A 874 36.65 6.59 13.93
N ALA A 875 37.75 6.06 13.42
CA ALA A 875 38.80 6.87 12.75
C ALA A 875 38.33 7.43 11.39
N SER A 876 37.33 6.80 10.79
CA SER A 876 36.62 7.26 9.61
C SER A 876 35.13 6.92 9.77
N PRO A 877 34.21 7.69 9.18
CA PRO A 877 32.77 7.40 9.28
C PRO A 877 32.44 5.99 8.86
N VAL A 878 31.55 5.33 9.64
CA VAL A 878 31.07 3.97 9.42
C VAL A 878 29.53 3.93 9.55
N GLY A 879 28.92 2.85 9.05
CA GLY A 879 27.56 2.52 9.39
C GLY A 879 27.46 1.95 10.80
N TRP A 880 26.32 2.09 11.47
CA TRP A 880 26.10 1.48 12.78
C TRP A 880 24.64 1.14 13.02
N SER A 881 24.42 0.10 13.80
CA SER A 881 23.10 -0.27 14.31
C SER A 881 23.21 -0.94 15.68
N VAL A 882 22.13 -0.94 16.45
CA VAL A 882 22.04 -1.61 17.75
C VAL A 882 20.74 -2.42 17.84
N SER A 883 20.79 -3.54 18.56
CA SER A 883 19.61 -4.36 18.84
C SER A 883 19.85 -5.19 20.11
N PRO A 884 18.80 -5.49 20.90
CA PRO A 884 18.90 -6.47 21.99
C PRO A 884 18.97 -7.91 21.48
N TRP A 885 18.70 -8.17 20.21
CA TRP A 885 18.75 -9.49 19.60
C TRP A 885 19.85 -9.56 18.55
N SER A 886 20.44 -10.74 18.43
CA SER A 886 21.40 -11.02 17.37
C SER A 886 20.68 -11.11 16.01
N GLU A 887 21.47 -10.93 14.93
CA GLU A 887 21.00 -11.10 13.56
C GLU A 887 20.39 -12.49 13.28
N ARG A 888 20.75 -13.48 14.06
CA ARG A 888 20.21 -14.85 13.93
C ARG A 888 18.88 -15.02 14.64
N GLU A 889 18.71 -14.42 15.81
CA GLU A 889 17.44 -14.42 16.54
C GLU A 889 16.37 -13.70 15.72
N LEU A 890 16.69 -12.51 15.19
CA LEU A 890 15.82 -11.77 14.30
C LEU A 890 15.46 -12.54 13.01
N ALA A 891 16.45 -13.22 12.39
CA ALA A 891 16.23 -13.97 11.16
C ALA A 891 15.30 -15.19 11.32
N GLN A 892 15.24 -15.77 12.53
CA GLN A 892 14.46 -16.96 12.87
C GLN A 892 13.06 -16.66 13.36
N ALA A 893 12.82 -15.46 13.88
CA ALA A 893 11.51 -15.05 14.37
C ALA A 893 10.55 -14.76 13.23
N ALA A 894 9.32 -15.26 13.32
CA ALA A 894 8.22 -14.88 12.46
C ALA A 894 7.51 -13.62 13.01
N HIS A 895 7.46 -13.49 14.33
CA HIS A 895 6.83 -12.40 15.06
C HIS A 895 7.73 -11.89 16.18
N TRP A 896 7.45 -10.68 16.67
CA TRP A 896 8.22 -10.07 17.77
C TRP A 896 8.06 -10.85 19.08
N GLU A 897 6.92 -11.49 19.31
CA GLU A 897 6.65 -12.37 20.45
C GLU A 897 7.43 -13.68 20.41
N ASP A 898 8.02 -14.07 19.27
CA ASP A 898 8.91 -15.22 19.16
C ASP A 898 10.32 -14.93 19.66
N LEU A 899 10.66 -13.64 19.82
CA LEU A 899 11.98 -13.23 20.24
C LEU A 899 12.16 -13.46 21.75
N PRO A 900 13.33 -13.95 22.17
CA PRO A 900 13.58 -14.18 23.58
C PRO A 900 13.73 -12.86 24.36
N ASP A 901 13.40 -12.86 25.64
CA ASP A 901 13.81 -11.80 26.54
C ASP A 901 15.35 -11.68 26.53
N SER A 902 15.86 -10.46 26.42
CA SER A 902 17.29 -10.22 26.29
C SER A 902 17.81 -9.22 27.32
N ASP A 903 18.90 -9.59 27.97
CA ASP A 903 19.73 -8.72 28.82
C ASP A 903 21.04 -8.32 28.13
N ARG A 904 21.08 -8.42 26.80
CA ARG A 904 22.23 -8.15 25.96
C ARG A 904 21.97 -6.95 25.06
N LEU A 905 23.05 -6.34 24.60
CA LEU A 905 23.02 -5.36 23.53
C LEU A 905 24.04 -5.76 22.48
N PHE A 906 23.61 -5.87 21.24
CA PHE A 906 24.49 -6.03 20.09
C PHE A 906 24.64 -4.69 19.39
N LEU A 907 25.88 -4.29 19.13
CA LEU A 907 26.24 -3.11 18.36
C LEU A 907 27.03 -3.57 17.12
N TRP A 908 26.56 -3.16 15.95
CA TRP A 908 27.30 -3.35 14.70
C TRP A 908 27.94 -2.05 14.26
N LEU A 909 29.20 -2.12 13.81
CA LEU A 909 29.97 -1.03 13.22
C LEU A 909 30.42 -1.50 11.84
N ASP A 910 29.84 -0.96 10.79
CA ASP A 910 29.90 -1.48 9.44
C ASP A 910 30.77 -0.63 8.52
N ALA A 911 31.77 -1.23 7.90
CA ALA A 911 32.48 -0.61 6.77
C ALA A 911 31.55 -0.49 5.54
N PHE A 912 30.66 -1.43 5.38
CA PHE A 912 29.53 -1.34 4.46
C PHE A 912 28.37 -2.26 4.92
N GLN A 913 27.16 -1.93 4.44
CA GLN A 913 26.03 -2.82 4.42
C GLN A 913 25.41 -2.74 3.02
N ASP A 914 24.92 -3.88 2.51
CA ASP A 914 24.26 -3.99 1.21
C ASP A 914 23.02 -3.08 1.17
N GLY A 915 22.71 -2.52 0.01
CA GLY A 915 21.47 -1.79 -0.21
C GLY A 915 20.23 -2.67 0.05
N ILE A 916 19.11 -2.05 0.17
CA ILE A 916 17.83 -2.74 0.43
C ILE A 916 17.11 -3.09 -0.88
N GLY A 917 17.06 -2.14 -1.83
CA GLY A 917 16.29 -2.31 -3.06
C GLY A 917 14.79 -2.40 -2.82
N THR A 918 14.11 -3.07 -3.75
CA THR A 918 12.66 -3.35 -3.71
C THR A 918 12.37 -4.79 -4.16
N ARG A 919 13.30 -5.71 -3.90
CA ARG A 919 13.34 -7.05 -4.50
C ARG A 919 12.24 -8.00 -4.01
N SER A 920 11.45 -7.61 -3.03
CA SER A 920 10.22 -8.33 -2.65
C SER A 920 9.26 -8.47 -3.83
N CYS A 921 9.14 -7.41 -4.65
CA CYS A 921 8.33 -7.42 -5.88
C CYS A 921 8.95 -6.60 -7.03
N GLY A 922 9.95 -5.77 -6.78
CA GLY A 922 10.57 -4.86 -7.73
C GLY A 922 12.05 -5.16 -7.99
N PRO A 923 12.78 -4.20 -8.61
CA PRO A 923 14.18 -4.36 -8.94
C PRO A 923 15.10 -4.34 -7.70
N ASP A 924 16.27 -4.92 -7.87
CA ASP A 924 17.32 -4.97 -6.86
C ASP A 924 17.92 -3.58 -6.58
N SER A 925 18.67 -3.46 -5.47
CA SER A 925 19.50 -2.28 -5.23
C SER A 925 20.56 -2.14 -6.32
N ARG A 926 20.91 -0.88 -6.65
CA ARG A 926 21.85 -0.56 -7.72
C ARG A 926 23.22 -1.17 -7.47
N PRO A 927 23.99 -1.50 -8.51
CA PRO A 927 25.31 -2.14 -8.38
C PRO A 927 26.32 -1.37 -7.49
N GLU A 928 26.24 -0.04 -7.45
CA GLU A 928 27.08 0.78 -6.59
C GLU A 928 26.72 0.70 -5.10
N CYS A 929 25.50 0.27 -4.79
CA CYS A 929 25.00 0.03 -3.42
C CYS A 929 25.20 -1.43 -2.98
N ALA A 930 25.68 -2.29 -3.88
CA ALA A 930 25.91 -3.70 -3.62
C ALA A 930 27.08 -3.95 -2.67
N GLY A 931 26.82 -4.67 -1.60
CA GLY A 931 27.84 -5.13 -0.66
C GLY A 931 28.73 -6.22 -1.27
N ARG A 932 30.04 -5.99 -1.30
CA ARG A 932 31.03 -6.94 -1.83
C ARG A 932 32.20 -7.11 -0.89
N MET A 933 32.63 -8.36 -0.70
CA MET A 933 33.85 -8.62 0.08
C MET A 933 35.07 -8.04 -0.62
N ARG A 934 35.87 -7.29 0.16
CA ARG A 934 37.12 -6.63 -0.29
C ARG A 934 38.05 -6.40 0.87
N ASP A 935 39.32 -6.15 0.59
CA ASP A 935 40.28 -5.71 1.61
C ASP A 935 39.75 -4.48 2.32
N THR A 936 39.66 -4.55 3.64
CA THR A 936 38.99 -3.52 4.44
C THR A 936 39.76 -3.30 5.74
N ASN A 937 39.97 -2.03 6.09
CA ASN A 937 40.55 -1.64 7.37
C ASN A 937 39.59 -0.74 8.13
N MET A 938 39.36 -1.05 9.40
CA MET A 938 38.53 -0.27 10.31
C MET A 938 39.35 0.03 11.56
N THR A 939 39.24 1.23 12.11
CA THR A 939 39.88 1.58 13.39
C THR A 939 38.86 2.32 14.26
N PHE A 940 38.79 1.91 15.51
CA PHE A 940 37.88 2.46 16.51
C PHE A 940 38.65 2.79 17.77
N VAL A 941 38.37 3.93 18.39
CA VAL A 941 38.78 4.19 19.77
C VAL A 941 37.59 3.89 20.67
N ILE A 942 37.78 3.00 21.64
CA ILE A 942 36.74 2.48 22.51
C ILE A 942 37.16 2.76 23.96
N ALA A 943 36.25 3.34 24.74
CA ALA A 943 36.49 3.62 26.16
C ALA A 943 35.26 3.35 27.01
N GLN A 944 35.47 2.95 28.25
CA GLN A 944 34.50 3.15 29.31
C GLN A 944 34.77 4.50 29.96
N VAL A 945 33.78 5.34 30.02
CA VAL A 945 33.83 6.59 30.74
C VAL A 945 33.20 6.37 32.12
N GLY A 946 33.96 6.58 33.20
CA GLY A 946 33.42 6.48 34.55
C GLY A 946 32.40 7.59 34.81
N ASP A 947 31.48 7.36 35.79
CA ASP A 947 30.55 8.41 36.22
C ASP A 947 31.33 9.66 36.58
N CYS A 948 31.22 10.70 35.75
CA CYS A 948 31.51 12.05 36.22
C CYS A 948 30.37 12.37 37.19
N GLU A 949 30.66 12.43 38.49
CA GLU A 949 29.75 13.03 39.47
C GLU A 949 29.18 14.31 38.87
N ALA A 950 27.83 14.40 38.85
CA ALA A 950 27.03 15.45 38.24
C ALA A 950 27.29 16.85 38.81
#